data_cd8793d6631ac83dcc550d926a63e996
#
_entry.id   cd8793d6631ac83dcc550d926a63e996
#
_cell.length_a   1.000
_cell.length_b   1.000
_cell.length_c   1.000
_cell.angle_alpha   90.00
_cell.angle_beta   90.00
_cell.angle_gamma   90.00
#
_symmetry.space_group_name_H-M   'P 1'
#
loop_
_entity.id
_entity.type
_entity.pdbx_description
1 polymer ?
#
loop_
_entity_poly.entity_id
_entity_poly.type
_entity_poly.pdbx_seq_one_letter_code
_entity_poly.pdbx_strand_id
1 'polypeptide(L)'
;MLGAVQRAGRWCFMRVEALFNLAFGERLNPLYYLGAISTWMLWIVVASGLYLYVFFDTGINEAYASVERLTNGQRYLGGILRSLHRYASDGMVLTMLLHLTRHFVFDRYRGFRWFSWVSGVMLLWMVYAAGINGYMLPWDRLAQFVTIATAEWLDWLPMFRGTLVRNFIFAENFSDRLFSLLSFIHIGVPLAVLALLWIHVQRVPQAKTTPPRPILVMLTAALVVLALARPAVSQAPADLSRAVTEIAFDWFYLPTFALLYRTSPGELWALLGGATLLVAALPWLPPKRAAGEGFHVLVHPDNRFIVVREGETVLDSALREGIEMPFDCRNGGCGECKGRILHGEVDRGSYQEGALGADERAQGGALLCCAMPRSDLEIEYAPKAALRAVPPRVHVARVVKLERLAPDVMRVLLAVTGEPLRFYPGQYINILLDSGEKRAFSFATAPHAAGPIELQIRRVAGGRYTSHVFEHMKPGEEVRFEGPLGTFFLREDSAKPMIFVAGATGFAPVKSMLEHAFHRGIRRRIYLYWGTRRRADMYLRELAEQWAREHDNFTFVPVISEPHPEDGWRGRTGLVHEAILQDFPDLSGHQVYACGSAAMVEAATPAFLGQGMSQDDCFSDAFRLAPHIQGGSSELAKLGGGAR
;
A
#
# COMPACT_ATOMS: atom_id res chain seq x y z
N MET A 1 -15.76 -24.30 13.89
CA MET A 1 -14.52 -24.45 14.64
C MET A 1 -13.37 -23.62 14.02
N LEU A 2 -13.07 -23.78 12.72
CA LEU A 2 -11.98 -23.04 12.04
C LEU A 2 -12.09 -21.51 12.16
N GLY A 3 -13.27 -20.94 11.90
CA GLY A 3 -13.48 -19.48 12.03
C GLY A 3 -13.38 -18.94 13.47
N ALA A 4 -13.65 -19.76 14.49
CA ALA A 4 -13.42 -19.35 15.88
C ALA A 4 -11.91 -19.28 16.19
N VAL A 5 -11.12 -20.25 15.71
CA VAL A 5 -9.65 -20.24 15.83
C VAL A 5 -9.05 -19.03 15.11
N GLN A 6 -9.53 -18.73 13.89
CA GLN A 6 -9.08 -17.55 13.14
C GLN A 6 -9.41 -16.23 13.88
N ARG A 7 -10.63 -16.09 14.43
CA ARG A 7 -10.99 -14.89 15.20
C ARG A 7 -10.12 -14.71 16.44
N ALA A 8 -9.94 -15.77 17.23
CA ALA A 8 -9.07 -15.73 18.41
C ALA A 8 -7.61 -15.40 18.05
N GLY A 9 -7.08 -16.06 17.01
CA GLY A 9 -5.74 -15.80 16.51
C GLY A 9 -5.57 -14.37 15.98
N ARG A 10 -6.55 -13.85 15.23
CA ARG A 10 -6.57 -12.47 14.75
C ARG A 10 -6.56 -11.47 15.91
N TRP A 11 -7.40 -11.69 16.91
CA TRP A 11 -7.41 -10.86 18.10
C TRP A 11 -6.05 -10.82 18.81
N CYS A 12 -5.41 -11.99 18.96
CA CYS A 12 -4.09 -12.10 19.55
C CYS A 12 -3.03 -11.35 18.72
N PHE A 13 -2.97 -11.59 17.40
CA PHE A 13 -2.02 -10.91 16.51
C PHE A 13 -2.23 -9.39 16.52
N MET A 14 -3.45 -8.90 16.45
CA MET A 14 -3.73 -7.45 16.49
C MET A 14 -3.23 -6.80 17.78
N ARG A 15 -3.35 -7.48 18.93
CA ARG A 15 -2.83 -6.98 20.21
C ARG A 15 -1.31 -6.92 20.22
N VAL A 16 -0.67 -7.97 19.72
CA VAL A 16 0.79 -8.02 19.63
C VAL A 16 1.30 -7.00 18.60
N GLU A 17 0.66 -6.88 17.43
CA GLU A 17 0.99 -5.86 16.44
C GLU A 17 0.85 -4.44 17.01
N ALA A 18 -0.19 -4.16 17.78
CA ALA A 18 -0.38 -2.86 18.44
C ALA A 18 0.73 -2.56 19.46
N LEU A 19 1.16 -3.56 20.24
CA LEU A 19 2.28 -3.42 21.18
C LEU A 19 3.59 -3.12 20.43
N PHE A 20 3.85 -3.84 19.33
CA PHE A 20 5.05 -3.62 18.51
C PHE A 20 4.99 -2.27 17.77
N ASN A 21 3.81 -1.82 17.35
CA ASN A 21 3.62 -0.49 16.77
C ASN A 21 3.92 0.62 17.80
N LEU A 22 3.55 0.41 19.06
CA LEU A 22 3.88 1.35 20.15
C LEU A 22 5.41 1.41 20.40
N ALA A 23 6.09 0.25 20.34
CA ALA A 23 7.53 0.16 20.65
C ALA A 23 8.42 0.61 19.48
N PHE A 24 8.08 0.28 18.24
CA PHE A 24 8.94 0.46 17.06
C PHE A 24 8.34 1.39 16.01
N GLY A 25 7.09 1.80 16.16
CA GLY A 25 6.30 2.46 15.14
C GLY A 25 5.81 1.47 14.05
N GLU A 26 4.75 1.83 13.34
CA GLU A 26 4.15 0.96 12.30
C GLU A 26 5.14 0.57 11.21
N ARG A 27 6.02 1.51 10.82
CA ARG A 27 6.99 1.32 9.73
C ARG A 27 8.09 0.29 10.06
N LEU A 28 8.41 0.09 11.33
CA LEU A 28 9.47 -0.82 11.79
C LEU A 28 8.93 -2.00 12.61
N ASN A 29 7.63 -2.28 12.53
CA ASN A 29 7.05 -3.46 13.18
C ASN A 29 7.54 -4.75 12.49
N PRO A 30 8.32 -5.62 13.18
CA PRO A 30 8.88 -6.81 12.56
C PRO A 30 7.82 -7.82 12.11
N LEU A 31 6.63 -7.83 12.71
CA LEU A 31 5.53 -8.73 12.33
C LEU A 31 5.02 -8.47 10.90
N TYR A 32 5.26 -7.28 10.35
CA TYR A 32 4.91 -6.95 8.96
C TYR A 32 5.95 -7.45 7.95
N TYR A 33 7.12 -7.94 8.42
CA TYR A 33 8.24 -8.35 7.58
C TYR A 33 8.65 -9.81 7.79
N LEU A 34 7.79 -10.67 8.40
CA LEU A 34 8.15 -12.04 8.77
C LEU A 34 8.77 -12.85 7.63
N GLY A 35 8.21 -12.80 6.41
CA GLY A 35 8.79 -13.47 5.24
C GLY A 35 10.16 -12.93 4.84
N ALA A 36 10.34 -11.60 4.87
CA ALA A 36 11.62 -10.96 4.60
C ALA A 36 12.67 -11.28 5.67
N ILE A 37 12.26 -11.38 6.95
CA ILE A 37 13.12 -11.80 8.06
C ILE A 37 13.55 -13.25 7.87
N SER A 38 12.63 -14.16 7.52
CA SER A 38 12.98 -15.57 7.22
C SER A 38 13.98 -15.67 6.08
N THR A 39 13.82 -14.87 5.02
CA THR A 39 14.78 -14.80 3.89
C THR A 39 16.14 -14.27 4.35
N TRP A 40 16.17 -13.26 5.22
CA TRP A 40 17.44 -12.75 5.78
C TRP A 40 18.14 -13.81 6.64
N MET A 41 17.39 -14.53 7.49
CA MET A 41 17.94 -15.65 8.27
C MET A 41 18.52 -16.74 7.37
N LEU A 42 17.84 -17.06 6.25
CA LEU A 42 18.37 -18.01 5.26
C LEU A 42 19.73 -17.55 4.72
N TRP A 43 19.91 -16.26 4.42
CA TRP A 43 21.21 -15.75 3.96
C TRP A 43 22.31 -15.87 5.03
N ILE A 44 21.98 -15.64 6.31
CA ILE A 44 22.92 -15.87 7.42
C ILE A 44 23.29 -17.36 7.50
N VAL A 45 22.30 -18.27 7.39
CA VAL A 45 22.53 -19.71 7.40
C VAL A 45 23.41 -20.14 6.21
N VAL A 46 23.15 -19.64 5.00
CA VAL A 46 23.95 -19.97 3.81
C VAL A 46 25.39 -19.44 3.97
N ALA A 47 25.56 -18.19 4.36
CA ALA A 47 26.90 -17.59 4.50
C ALA A 47 27.73 -18.28 5.59
N SER A 48 27.14 -18.52 6.77
CA SER A 48 27.82 -19.22 7.87
C SER A 48 28.06 -20.69 7.53
N GLY A 49 27.09 -21.35 6.88
CA GLY A 49 27.22 -22.75 6.46
C GLY A 49 28.33 -22.96 5.44
N LEU A 50 28.51 -22.04 4.49
CA LEU A 50 29.63 -22.10 3.53
C LEU A 50 30.99 -22.06 4.24
N TYR A 51 31.13 -21.17 5.25
CA TYR A 51 32.34 -21.11 6.07
C TYR A 51 32.57 -22.42 6.83
N LEU A 52 31.51 -22.94 7.50
CA LEU A 52 31.61 -24.17 8.27
C LEU A 52 32.02 -25.35 7.37
N TYR A 53 31.46 -25.45 6.17
CA TYR A 53 31.76 -26.52 5.22
C TYR A 53 33.21 -26.55 4.77
N VAL A 54 33.86 -25.40 4.63
CA VAL A 54 35.30 -25.33 4.26
C VAL A 54 36.21 -26.03 5.27
N PHE A 55 35.82 -26.06 6.55
CA PHE A 55 36.59 -26.64 7.64
C PHE A 55 36.03 -27.96 8.21
N PHE A 56 34.90 -28.42 7.64
CA PHE A 56 34.27 -29.66 8.06
C PHE A 56 34.89 -30.86 7.32
N ASP A 57 35.42 -31.79 8.09
CA ASP A 57 35.94 -33.04 7.54
C ASP A 57 34.85 -34.11 7.53
N THR A 58 34.53 -34.62 6.33
CA THR A 58 33.51 -35.66 6.14
C THR A 58 34.09 -37.05 6.49
N GLY A 59 33.76 -37.59 7.64
CA GLY A 59 34.23 -38.90 8.05
C GLY A 59 33.78 -39.27 9.45
N ILE A 60 33.74 -40.54 9.76
CA ILE A 60 33.31 -41.08 11.07
C ILE A 60 34.19 -40.55 12.19
N ASN A 61 35.51 -40.58 11.99
CA ASN A 61 36.50 -40.20 13.01
C ASN A 61 36.75 -38.73 13.02
N GLU A 62 36.61 -38.04 11.89
CA GLU A 62 37.01 -36.65 11.68
C GLU A 62 35.89 -35.65 11.92
N ALA A 63 34.62 -36.02 11.65
CA ALA A 63 33.48 -35.09 11.72
C ALA A 63 33.38 -34.40 13.07
N TYR A 64 33.33 -35.13 14.16
CA TYR A 64 33.29 -34.57 15.52
C TYR A 64 34.50 -33.67 15.81
N ALA A 65 35.71 -34.16 15.51
CA ALA A 65 36.95 -33.46 15.80
C ALA A 65 37.04 -32.16 14.95
N SER A 66 36.59 -32.14 13.71
CA SER A 66 36.58 -30.97 12.85
C SER A 66 35.62 -29.90 13.36
N VAL A 67 34.42 -30.28 13.81
CA VAL A 67 33.46 -29.36 14.43
C VAL A 67 33.98 -28.79 15.74
N GLU A 68 34.67 -29.60 16.55
CA GLU A 68 35.27 -29.11 17.79
C GLU A 68 36.48 -28.18 17.54
N ARG A 69 37.28 -28.42 16.50
CA ARG A 69 38.31 -27.46 16.06
C ARG A 69 37.70 -26.12 15.65
N LEU A 70 36.57 -26.13 14.94
CA LEU A 70 35.83 -24.89 14.59
C LEU A 70 35.31 -24.18 15.84
N THR A 71 34.77 -24.93 16.80
CA THR A 71 34.13 -24.36 18.00
C THR A 71 35.14 -23.80 18.98
N ASN A 72 36.19 -24.58 19.30
CA ASN A 72 37.14 -24.28 20.37
C ASN A 72 38.44 -23.72 19.81
N GLY A 73 38.96 -24.21 18.67
CA GLY A 73 40.20 -23.73 18.05
C GLY A 73 40.04 -22.39 17.33
N GLN A 74 38.88 -22.13 16.75
CA GLN A 74 38.53 -20.86 16.10
C GLN A 74 37.42 -20.12 16.83
N ARG A 75 37.52 -20.02 18.16
CA ARG A 75 36.45 -19.57 19.04
C ARG A 75 35.76 -18.26 18.63
N TYR A 76 36.54 -17.27 18.17
CA TYR A 76 36.03 -15.93 17.81
C TYR A 76 35.50 -15.84 16.39
N LEU A 77 35.70 -16.82 15.53
CA LEU A 77 35.17 -16.84 14.18
C LEU A 77 34.36 -18.11 13.92
N GLY A 78 34.98 -19.28 13.91
CA GLY A 78 34.30 -20.56 13.67
C GLY A 78 33.22 -20.86 14.70
N GLY A 79 33.49 -20.64 16.00
CA GLY A 79 32.50 -20.83 17.07
C GLY A 79 31.31 -19.87 16.98
N ILE A 80 31.56 -18.59 16.65
CA ILE A 80 30.49 -17.61 16.42
C ILE A 80 29.67 -17.98 15.18
N LEU A 81 30.32 -18.31 14.07
CA LEU A 81 29.63 -18.68 12.83
C LEU A 81 28.82 -19.98 12.98
N ARG A 82 29.32 -20.97 13.74
CA ARG A 82 28.56 -22.16 14.10
C ARG A 82 27.29 -21.79 14.90
N SER A 83 27.44 -20.92 15.89
CA SER A 83 26.33 -20.47 16.71
C SER A 83 25.31 -19.64 15.89
N LEU A 84 25.79 -18.75 15.02
CA LEU A 84 24.95 -18.00 14.09
C LEU A 84 24.17 -18.94 13.15
N HIS A 85 24.85 -19.96 12.59
CA HIS A 85 24.21 -20.95 11.72
C HIS A 85 23.06 -21.63 12.45
N ARG A 86 23.30 -22.07 13.68
CA ARG A 86 22.31 -22.72 14.53
C ARG A 86 21.13 -21.79 14.85
N TYR A 87 21.40 -20.62 15.42
CA TYR A 87 20.34 -19.72 15.89
C TYR A 87 19.57 -19.04 14.75
N ALA A 88 20.23 -18.74 13.62
CA ALA A 88 19.53 -18.26 12.44
C ALA A 88 18.61 -19.32 11.84
N SER A 89 18.99 -20.60 11.89
CA SER A 89 18.11 -21.71 11.49
C SER A 89 16.85 -21.78 12.38
N ASP A 90 17.00 -21.69 13.70
CA ASP A 90 15.87 -21.66 14.64
C ASP A 90 14.98 -20.43 14.41
N GLY A 91 15.60 -19.25 14.27
CA GLY A 91 14.91 -18.00 13.98
C GLY A 91 14.14 -18.06 12.65
N MET A 92 14.71 -18.71 11.64
CA MET A 92 14.06 -18.91 10.34
C MET A 92 12.80 -19.78 10.47
N VAL A 93 12.89 -20.93 11.13
CA VAL A 93 11.72 -21.82 11.36
C VAL A 93 10.65 -21.08 12.17
N LEU A 94 11.03 -20.38 13.25
CA LEU A 94 10.09 -19.61 14.06
C LEU A 94 9.37 -18.53 13.24
N THR A 95 10.12 -17.74 12.47
CA THR A 95 9.53 -16.67 11.66
C THR A 95 8.69 -17.22 10.50
N MET A 96 9.03 -18.36 9.91
CA MET A 96 8.20 -19.06 8.92
C MET A 96 6.88 -19.56 9.52
N LEU A 97 6.92 -20.15 10.72
CA LEU A 97 5.71 -20.59 11.43
C LEU A 97 4.80 -19.41 11.77
N LEU A 98 5.38 -18.31 12.28
CA LEU A 98 4.63 -17.07 12.56
C LEU A 98 4.05 -16.48 11.28
N HIS A 99 4.81 -16.48 10.18
CA HIS A 99 4.36 -16.00 8.86
C HIS A 99 3.16 -16.83 8.37
N LEU A 100 3.27 -18.16 8.39
CA LEU A 100 2.19 -19.07 8.00
C LEU A 100 0.95 -18.87 8.89
N THR A 101 1.13 -18.83 10.21
CA THR A 101 0.04 -18.62 11.17
C THR A 101 -0.64 -17.26 10.96
N ARG A 102 0.13 -16.19 10.73
CA ARG A 102 -0.40 -14.86 10.44
C ARG A 102 -1.25 -14.87 9.18
N HIS A 103 -0.79 -15.49 8.11
CA HIS A 103 -1.57 -15.63 6.87
C HIS A 103 -2.85 -16.44 7.09
N PHE A 104 -2.80 -17.48 7.91
CA PHE A 104 -3.98 -18.29 8.27
C PHE A 104 -5.02 -17.49 9.06
N VAL A 105 -4.63 -16.81 10.13
CA VAL A 105 -5.59 -16.10 11.02
C VAL A 105 -6.23 -14.88 10.36
N PHE A 106 -5.53 -14.26 9.38
CA PHE A 106 -6.07 -13.17 8.59
C PHE A 106 -6.73 -13.62 7.27
N ASP A 107 -6.98 -14.92 7.08
CA ASP A 107 -7.58 -15.55 5.89
C ASP A 107 -6.87 -15.20 4.56
N ARG A 108 -5.52 -15.09 4.59
CA ARG A 108 -4.67 -14.63 3.48
C ARG A 108 -4.06 -15.77 2.69
N TYR A 109 -4.75 -16.88 2.54
CA TYR A 109 -4.25 -18.09 1.86
C TYR A 109 -5.20 -18.60 0.78
N ARG A 110 -6.33 -17.90 0.57
CA ARG A 110 -7.38 -18.29 -0.40
C ARG A 110 -7.25 -17.53 -1.71
N GLY A 111 -8.09 -17.88 -2.70
CA GLY A 111 -8.13 -17.24 -4.01
C GLY A 111 -6.77 -17.34 -4.73
N PHE A 112 -6.27 -16.27 -5.29
CA PHE A 112 -5.00 -16.21 -6.02
C PHE A 112 -3.76 -16.58 -5.16
N ARG A 113 -3.89 -16.62 -3.83
CA ARG A 113 -2.78 -16.90 -2.90
C ARG A 113 -2.59 -18.39 -2.58
N TRP A 114 -3.43 -19.25 -3.13
CA TRP A 114 -3.31 -20.71 -2.88
C TRP A 114 -1.93 -21.26 -3.20
N PHE A 115 -1.32 -20.79 -4.29
CA PHE A 115 0.00 -21.24 -4.69
C PHE A 115 1.08 -20.85 -3.69
N SER A 116 1.07 -19.57 -3.24
CA SER A 116 2.02 -19.09 -2.22
C SER A 116 1.82 -19.80 -0.89
N TRP A 117 0.58 -20.16 -0.54
CA TRP A 117 0.31 -20.96 0.65
C TRP A 117 0.90 -22.34 0.56
N VAL A 118 0.62 -23.10 -0.50
CA VAL A 118 1.09 -24.48 -0.68
C VAL A 118 2.62 -24.52 -0.80
N SER A 119 3.22 -23.64 -1.61
CA SER A 119 4.68 -23.54 -1.72
C SER A 119 5.34 -23.13 -0.41
N GLY A 120 4.70 -22.31 0.42
CA GLY A 120 5.15 -21.96 1.77
C GLY A 120 5.17 -23.16 2.72
N VAL A 121 4.16 -24.02 2.67
CA VAL A 121 4.12 -25.29 3.43
C VAL A 121 5.25 -26.23 2.98
N MET A 122 5.50 -26.32 1.68
CA MET A 122 6.62 -27.12 1.15
C MET A 122 7.97 -26.57 1.61
N LEU A 123 8.19 -25.25 1.54
CA LEU A 123 9.41 -24.60 2.03
C LEU A 123 9.65 -24.88 3.50
N LEU A 124 8.61 -24.82 4.35
CA LEU A 124 8.72 -25.14 5.77
C LEU A 124 9.23 -26.55 6.00
N TRP A 125 8.69 -27.55 5.28
CA TRP A 125 9.14 -28.93 5.37
C TRP A 125 10.58 -29.14 4.89
N MET A 126 10.97 -28.49 3.79
CA MET A 126 12.34 -28.57 3.28
C MET A 126 13.36 -27.95 4.25
N VAL A 127 13.03 -26.80 4.83
CA VAL A 127 13.88 -26.16 5.86
C VAL A 127 13.98 -27.03 7.09
N TYR A 128 12.87 -27.64 7.54
CA TYR A 128 12.85 -28.53 8.67
C TYR A 128 13.69 -29.81 8.42
N ALA A 129 13.58 -30.40 7.24
CA ALA A 129 14.39 -31.57 6.84
C ALA A 129 15.89 -31.24 6.76
N ALA A 130 16.23 -30.05 6.19
CA ALA A 130 17.62 -29.58 6.16
C ALA A 130 18.19 -29.41 7.57
N GLY A 131 17.41 -28.86 8.49
CA GLY A 131 17.81 -28.68 9.88
C GLY A 131 17.99 -29.99 10.63
N ILE A 132 17.07 -30.95 10.50
CA ILE A 132 17.24 -32.31 11.07
C ILE A 132 18.55 -32.93 10.57
N ASN A 133 18.80 -32.86 9.27
CA ASN A 133 20.03 -33.36 8.69
C ASN A 133 21.28 -32.61 9.26
N GLY A 134 21.17 -31.29 9.50
CA GLY A 134 22.23 -30.52 10.12
C GLY A 134 22.59 -30.94 11.55
N TYR A 135 21.63 -31.52 12.31
CA TYR A 135 21.92 -32.11 13.63
C TYR A 135 22.76 -33.39 13.57
N MET A 136 22.79 -34.08 12.43
CA MET A 136 23.55 -35.30 12.29
C MET A 136 25.04 -35.07 12.02
N LEU A 137 25.40 -33.91 11.45
CA LEU A 137 26.76 -33.59 11.00
C LEU A 137 27.79 -33.50 12.13
N PRO A 138 27.52 -32.89 13.32
CA PRO A 138 28.51 -32.79 14.40
C PRO A 138 28.97 -34.13 14.97
N TRP A 139 28.27 -35.20 14.70
CA TRP A 139 28.53 -36.56 15.14
C TRP A 139 28.81 -36.70 16.65
N ASP A 140 27.97 -36.02 17.43
CA ASP A 140 27.89 -36.18 18.88
C ASP A 140 26.77 -37.14 19.29
N ARG A 141 26.51 -37.33 20.57
CA ARG A 141 25.43 -38.21 21.08
C ARG A 141 24.05 -37.83 20.56
N LEU A 142 23.75 -36.54 20.42
CA LEU A 142 22.49 -36.09 19.85
C LEU A 142 22.41 -36.44 18.36
N ALA A 143 23.49 -36.23 17.62
CA ALA A 143 23.62 -36.61 16.22
C ALA A 143 23.40 -38.13 16.00
N GLN A 144 24.01 -38.96 16.85
CA GLN A 144 23.81 -40.41 16.83
C GLN A 144 22.34 -40.76 17.03
N PHE A 145 21.68 -40.20 18.04
CA PHE A 145 20.26 -40.40 18.30
C PHE A 145 19.40 -39.99 17.10
N VAL A 146 19.59 -38.78 16.59
CA VAL A 146 18.80 -38.24 15.46
C VAL A 146 18.99 -39.04 14.20
N THR A 147 20.20 -39.51 13.91
CA THR A 147 20.53 -40.35 12.74
C THR A 147 19.81 -41.68 12.80
N ILE A 148 19.91 -42.40 13.93
CA ILE A 148 19.25 -43.70 14.13
C ILE A 148 17.73 -43.54 14.01
N ALA A 149 17.16 -42.60 14.77
CA ALA A 149 15.71 -42.34 14.77
C ALA A 149 15.17 -41.92 13.39
N THR A 150 15.93 -41.13 12.64
CA THR A 150 15.54 -40.74 11.26
C THR A 150 15.58 -41.95 10.33
N ALA A 151 16.62 -42.80 10.41
CA ALA A 151 16.73 -43.99 9.57
C ALA A 151 15.58 -44.97 9.86
N GLU A 152 15.27 -45.23 11.13
CA GLU A 152 14.15 -46.08 11.56
C GLU A 152 12.80 -45.54 11.07
N TRP A 153 12.59 -44.23 11.18
CA TRP A 153 11.35 -43.56 10.76
C TRP A 153 11.15 -43.61 9.24
N LEU A 154 12.21 -43.34 8.46
CA LEU A 154 12.17 -43.41 6.99
C LEU A 154 12.07 -44.84 6.46
N ASP A 155 12.72 -45.83 7.12
CA ASP A 155 12.69 -47.25 6.73
C ASP A 155 11.30 -47.89 6.83
N TRP A 156 10.37 -47.27 7.58
CA TRP A 156 8.97 -47.67 7.58
C TRP A 156 8.29 -47.45 6.21
N LEU A 157 8.78 -46.48 5.42
CA LEU A 157 8.22 -46.22 4.09
C LEU A 157 8.49 -47.39 3.13
N PRO A 158 7.53 -47.76 2.28
CA PRO A 158 7.65 -48.94 1.40
C PRO A 158 8.84 -48.89 0.44
N MET A 159 9.35 -47.69 0.12
CA MET A 159 10.49 -47.52 -0.78
C MET A 159 11.83 -47.88 -0.13
N PHE A 160 11.96 -47.79 1.20
CA PHE A 160 13.22 -48.06 1.91
C PHE A 160 13.27 -49.46 2.53
N ARG A 161 12.21 -49.92 3.17
CA ARG A 161 12.05 -51.28 3.71
C ARG A 161 13.26 -51.79 4.53
N GLY A 162 13.75 -50.99 5.48
CA GLY A 162 14.89 -51.34 6.32
C GLY A 162 16.25 -51.16 5.64
N THR A 163 16.30 -50.55 4.46
CA THR A 163 17.54 -50.37 3.68
C THR A 163 18.46 -49.35 4.32
N LEU A 164 17.91 -48.29 4.94
CA LEU A 164 18.71 -47.22 5.52
C LEU A 164 19.45 -47.69 6.76
N VAL A 165 18.75 -48.32 7.70
CA VAL A 165 19.37 -48.86 8.92
C VAL A 165 20.41 -49.93 8.55
N ARG A 166 20.07 -50.87 7.66
CA ARG A 166 20.98 -51.95 7.24
C ARG A 166 22.25 -51.42 6.56
N ASN A 167 22.13 -50.44 5.66
CA ASN A 167 23.25 -49.99 4.83
C ASN A 167 24.10 -48.88 5.47
N PHE A 168 23.56 -48.18 6.47
CA PHE A 168 24.22 -46.98 7.02
C PHE A 168 24.37 -46.97 8.54
N ILE A 169 23.61 -47.83 9.29
CA ILE A 169 23.61 -47.79 10.76
C ILE A 169 24.24 -49.04 11.38
N PHE A 170 24.09 -50.21 10.77
CA PHE A 170 24.74 -51.39 11.30
C PHE A 170 26.25 -51.25 11.30
N ALA A 171 26.89 -51.64 12.41
CA ALA A 171 28.31 -51.45 12.66
C ALA A 171 29.22 -51.98 11.52
N GLU A 172 28.82 -53.08 10.87
CA GLU A 172 29.55 -53.67 9.73
C GLU A 172 29.53 -52.79 8.47
N ASN A 173 28.52 -51.96 8.30
CA ASN A 173 28.30 -51.12 7.11
C ASN A 173 28.50 -49.63 7.39
N PHE A 174 28.79 -49.25 8.63
CA PHE A 174 29.01 -47.89 9.05
C PHE A 174 30.33 -47.36 8.47
N SER A 175 30.24 -46.34 7.63
CA SER A 175 31.39 -45.82 6.88
C SER A 175 31.22 -44.33 6.53
N ASP A 176 32.28 -43.72 6.05
CA ASP A 176 32.30 -42.32 5.58
C ASP A 176 31.25 -42.01 4.49
N ARG A 177 30.71 -43.08 3.87
CA ARG A 177 29.60 -42.95 2.91
C ARG A 177 28.37 -42.30 3.53
N LEU A 178 28.09 -42.56 4.82
CA LEU A 178 27.02 -41.89 5.54
C LEU A 178 27.25 -40.38 5.57
N PHE A 179 28.43 -39.91 5.94
CA PHE A 179 28.76 -38.50 6.03
C PHE A 179 28.75 -37.81 4.68
N SER A 180 29.19 -38.47 3.64
CA SER A 180 29.10 -37.98 2.27
C SER A 180 27.63 -37.79 1.85
N LEU A 181 26.75 -38.73 2.20
CA LEU A 181 25.31 -38.62 1.94
C LEU A 181 24.67 -37.50 2.77
N LEU A 182 24.97 -37.40 4.07
CA LEU A 182 24.44 -36.37 4.95
C LEU A 182 24.86 -34.98 4.46
N SER A 183 26.15 -34.79 4.09
CA SER A 183 26.66 -33.53 3.56
C SER A 183 25.99 -33.16 2.22
N PHE A 184 25.83 -34.15 1.33
CA PHE A 184 25.13 -33.92 0.07
C PHE A 184 23.69 -33.47 0.25
N ILE A 185 22.94 -34.13 1.16
CA ILE A 185 21.56 -33.76 1.48
C ILE A 185 21.51 -32.38 2.13
N HIS A 186 22.42 -32.10 3.11
CA HIS A 186 22.45 -30.83 3.83
C HIS A 186 22.73 -29.62 2.95
N ILE A 187 23.50 -29.79 1.88
CA ILE A 187 23.79 -28.74 0.90
C ILE A 187 22.71 -28.72 -0.19
N GLY A 188 22.30 -29.89 -0.69
CA GLY A 188 21.36 -30.01 -1.79
C GLY A 188 19.95 -29.49 -1.46
N VAL A 189 19.46 -29.81 -0.25
CA VAL A 189 18.12 -29.32 0.17
C VAL A 189 18.05 -27.80 0.27
N PRO A 190 18.97 -27.07 0.90
CA PRO A 190 19.00 -25.60 0.87
C PRO A 190 19.10 -24.99 -0.54
N LEU A 191 19.80 -25.61 -1.48
CA LEU A 191 19.80 -25.17 -2.88
C LEU A 191 18.41 -25.31 -3.51
N ALA A 192 17.72 -26.42 -3.24
CA ALA A 192 16.33 -26.59 -3.66
C ALA A 192 15.38 -25.61 -2.95
N VAL A 193 15.63 -25.29 -1.66
CA VAL A 193 14.91 -24.23 -0.93
C VAL A 193 15.07 -22.88 -1.61
N LEU A 194 16.28 -22.50 -2.04
CA LEU A 194 16.51 -21.25 -2.77
C LEU A 194 15.73 -21.21 -4.10
N ALA A 195 15.72 -22.31 -4.86
CA ALA A 195 14.96 -22.42 -6.11
C ALA A 195 13.44 -22.30 -5.87
N LEU A 196 12.90 -23.02 -4.87
CA LEU A 196 11.49 -22.97 -4.53
C LEU A 196 11.11 -21.61 -3.92
N LEU A 197 11.98 -21.00 -3.12
CA LEU A 197 11.78 -19.64 -2.58
C LEU A 197 11.71 -18.61 -3.71
N TRP A 198 12.59 -18.71 -4.71
CA TRP A 198 12.53 -17.85 -5.89
C TRP A 198 11.16 -17.98 -6.59
N ILE A 199 10.67 -19.21 -6.82
CA ILE A 199 9.34 -19.46 -7.41
C ILE A 199 8.22 -18.89 -6.51
N HIS A 200 8.32 -19.11 -5.19
CA HIS A 200 7.35 -18.62 -4.20
C HIS A 200 7.22 -17.09 -4.24
N VAL A 201 8.35 -16.39 -4.27
CA VAL A 201 8.42 -14.93 -4.28
C VAL A 201 7.91 -14.35 -5.60
N GLN A 202 8.19 -14.99 -6.76
CA GLN A 202 7.70 -14.53 -8.06
C GLN A 202 6.17 -14.51 -8.18
N ARG A 203 5.48 -15.28 -7.35
CA ARG A 203 4.01 -15.34 -7.32
C ARG A 203 3.37 -14.40 -6.31
N VAL A 204 4.19 -13.65 -5.58
CA VAL A 204 3.73 -12.63 -4.63
C VAL A 204 4.07 -11.24 -5.19
N PRO A 205 3.09 -10.45 -5.64
CA PRO A 205 3.35 -9.11 -6.17
C PRO A 205 4.11 -8.27 -5.15
N GLN A 206 5.13 -7.55 -5.64
CA GLN A 206 5.99 -6.68 -4.83
C GLN A 206 6.51 -7.31 -3.52
N ALA A 207 6.83 -8.61 -3.55
CA ALA A 207 7.34 -9.30 -2.39
C ALA A 207 8.60 -8.61 -1.84
N LYS A 208 8.53 -8.18 -0.59
CA LYS A 208 9.71 -7.66 0.12
C LYS A 208 10.53 -8.83 0.62
N THR A 209 11.67 -9.07 0.00
CA THR A 209 12.62 -10.15 0.37
C THR A 209 13.68 -9.69 1.36
N THR A 210 13.78 -8.37 1.61
CA THR A 210 14.74 -7.79 2.55
C THR A 210 13.98 -6.91 3.55
N PRO A 211 14.18 -7.09 4.86
CA PRO A 211 13.57 -6.21 5.86
C PRO A 211 14.23 -4.82 5.85
N PRO A 212 13.58 -3.79 6.42
CA PRO A 212 14.18 -2.48 6.61
C PRO A 212 15.53 -2.56 7.32
N ARG A 213 16.50 -1.73 6.92
CA ARG A 213 17.87 -1.73 7.47
C ARG A 213 17.92 -1.73 9.01
N PRO A 214 17.13 -0.94 9.77
CA PRO A 214 17.15 -1.01 11.23
C PRO A 214 16.78 -2.39 11.78
N ILE A 215 15.77 -3.05 11.22
CA ILE A 215 15.36 -4.40 11.64
C ILE A 215 16.47 -5.40 11.34
N LEU A 216 17.07 -5.32 10.16
CA LEU A 216 18.16 -6.19 9.73
C LEU A 216 19.36 -6.09 10.67
N VAL A 217 19.81 -4.86 10.97
CA VAL A 217 20.94 -4.62 11.88
C VAL A 217 20.63 -5.11 13.29
N MET A 218 19.44 -4.80 13.82
CA MET A 218 19.02 -5.22 15.16
C MET A 218 18.95 -6.74 15.31
N LEU A 219 18.36 -7.43 14.34
CA LEU A 219 18.28 -8.91 14.36
C LEU A 219 19.65 -9.56 14.25
N THR A 220 20.51 -9.07 13.34
CA THR A 220 21.88 -9.61 13.21
C THR A 220 22.69 -9.37 14.47
N ALA A 221 22.61 -8.17 15.05
CA ALA A 221 23.27 -7.86 16.33
C ALA A 221 22.74 -8.76 17.46
N ALA A 222 21.43 -8.97 17.56
CA ALA A 222 20.85 -9.86 18.57
C ALA A 222 21.35 -11.31 18.42
N LEU A 223 21.44 -11.81 17.18
CA LEU A 223 22.00 -13.16 16.93
C LEU A 223 23.49 -13.24 17.31
N VAL A 224 24.28 -12.22 17.01
CA VAL A 224 25.70 -12.16 17.40
C VAL A 224 25.84 -12.14 18.94
N VAL A 225 25.05 -11.31 19.62
CA VAL A 225 25.03 -11.27 21.09
C VAL A 225 24.62 -12.63 21.66
N LEU A 226 23.62 -13.28 21.09
CA LEU A 226 23.19 -14.62 21.50
C LEU A 226 24.29 -15.66 21.26
N ALA A 227 24.98 -15.60 20.12
CA ALA A 227 26.09 -16.49 19.79
C ALA A 227 27.27 -16.35 20.77
N LEU A 228 27.51 -15.14 21.25
CA LEU A 228 28.55 -14.87 22.27
C LEU A 228 28.12 -15.31 23.69
N ALA A 229 26.86 -15.04 24.06
CA ALA A 229 26.33 -15.34 25.38
C ALA A 229 26.03 -16.84 25.60
N ARG A 230 25.64 -17.55 24.56
CA ARG A 230 25.25 -18.97 24.57
C ARG A 230 25.83 -19.66 23.34
N PRO A 231 27.12 -19.97 23.29
CA PRO A 231 27.73 -20.64 22.17
C PRO A 231 27.10 -22.01 21.92
N ALA A 232 26.89 -22.35 20.63
CA ALA A 232 26.48 -23.69 20.23
C ALA A 232 27.68 -24.66 20.41
N VAL A 233 27.51 -25.65 21.28
CA VAL A 233 28.55 -26.65 21.61
C VAL A 233 28.03 -28.05 21.29
N SER A 234 28.95 -28.98 21.00
CA SER A 234 28.62 -30.41 20.83
C SER A 234 28.46 -31.07 22.19
N GLN A 235 27.71 -32.15 22.23
CA GLN A 235 27.69 -33.10 23.34
C GLN A 235 28.93 -34.03 23.25
N ALA A 236 29.00 -35.07 24.09
CA ALA A 236 30.08 -36.03 23.98
C ALA A 236 30.04 -36.73 22.59
N PRO A 237 31.19 -37.20 22.07
CA PRO A 237 31.24 -37.85 20.76
C PRO A 237 30.30 -39.05 20.67
N ALA A 238 29.80 -39.35 19.47
CA ALA A 238 29.01 -40.50 19.18
C ALA A 238 29.80 -41.82 19.43
N ASP A 239 29.11 -42.83 19.90
CA ASP A 239 29.66 -44.18 20.12
C ASP A 239 28.59 -45.23 19.78
N LEU A 240 28.68 -45.81 18.61
CA LEU A 240 27.72 -46.80 18.13
C LEU A 240 27.79 -48.12 18.90
N SER A 241 28.85 -48.38 19.68
CA SER A 241 28.95 -49.54 20.55
C SER A 241 28.06 -49.45 21.79
N ARG A 242 27.53 -48.24 22.08
CA ARG A 242 26.73 -47.96 23.26
C ARG A 242 25.39 -47.33 22.88
N ALA A 243 24.34 -47.82 23.55
CA ALA A 243 23.05 -47.14 23.47
C ALA A 243 23.12 -45.73 24.07
N VAL A 244 22.49 -44.76 23.41
CA VAL A 244 22.38 -43.40 23.89
C VAL A 244 21.37 -43.35 25.04
N THR A 245 21.85 -43.11 26.28
CA THR A 245 21.00 -43.11 27.48
C THR A 245 20.68 -41.71 27.98
N GLU A 246 21.58 -40.74 27.73
CA GLU A 246 21.44 -39.36 28.20
C GLU A 246 21.80 -38.37 27.07
N ILE A 247 20.86 -37.48 26.72
CA ILE A 247 21.05 -36.43 25.73
C ILE A 247 20.43 -35.13 26.21
N ALA A 248 21.09 -33.99 25.91
CA ALA A 248 20.47 -32.69 25.99
C ALA A 248 19.58 -32.50 24.76
N PHE A 249 18.30 -32.76 24.92
CA PHE A 249 17.33 -32.83 23.82
C PHE A 249 16.85 -31.45 23.41
N ASP A 250 16.82 -31.20 22.11
CA ASP A 250 16.29 -29.95 21.57
C ASP A 250 14.77 -30.06 21.34
N TRP A 251 14.01 -29.54 22.29
CA TRP A 251 12.55 -29.55 22.26
C TRP A 251 11.94 -28.60 21.21
N PHE A 252 12.70 -27.62 20.70
CA PHE A 252 12.21 -26.74 19.66
C PHE A 252 12.24 -27.41 18.28
N TYR A 253 13.35 -28.07 17.94
CA TYR A 253 13.57 -28.60 16.60
C TYR A 253 13.23 -30.07 16.45
N LEU A 254 13.38 -30.87 17.50
CA LEU A 254 13.29 -32.35 17.46
C LEU A 254 12.06 -32.97 18.17
N PRO A 255 10.92 -32.25 18.42
CA PRO A 255 9.81 -32.84 19.19
C PRO A 255 9.17 -34.03 18.48
N THR A 256 9.28 -34.13 17.15
CA THR A 256 8.78 -35.26 16.35
C THR A 256 9.43 -36.57 16.73
N PHE A 257 10.71 -36.58 17.15
CA PHE A 257 11.38 -37.80 17.60
C PHE A 257 10.87 -38.28 18.97
N ALA A 258 10.47 -37.36 19.83
CA ALA A 258 9.81 -37.77 21.09
C ALA A 258 8.45 -38.41 20.84
N LEU A 259 7.73 -38.02 19.78
CA LEU A 259 6.50 -38.68 19.35
C LEU A 259 6.77 -40.03 18.70
N LEU A 260 7.83 -40.14 17.90
CA LEU A 260 8.21 -41.38 17.21
C LEU A 260 8.34 -42.58 18.18
N TYR A 261 8.93 -42.34 19.37
CA TYR A 261 9.10 -43.37 20.40
C TYR A 261 7.90 -43.55 21.33
N ARG A 262 6.84 -42.74 21.17
CA ARG A 262 5.56 -42.90 21.89
C ARG A 262 4.45 -43.46 21.03
N THR A 263 4.61 -43.39 19.71
CA THR A 263 3.69 -43.92 18.70
C THR A 263 4.42 -44.86 17.76
N SER A 264 3.74 -45.47 16.82
CA SER A 264 4.42 -46.19 15.74
C SER A 264 4.86 -45.23 14.63
N PRO A 265 5.91 -45.55 13.85
CA PRO A 265 6.32 -44.76 12.69
C PRO A 265 5.17 -44.48 11.71
N GLY A 266 4.28 -45.46 11.50
CA GLY A 266 3.10 -45.33 10.63
C GLY A 266 2.07 -44.33 11.15
N GLU A 267 1.80 -44.36 12.47
CA GLU A 267 0.90 -43.38 13.10
C GLU A 267 1.46 -41.95 13.02
N LEU A 268 2.78 -41.81 13.21
CA LEU A 268 3.44 -40.51 13.07
C LEU A 268 3.37 -40.01 11.62
N TRP A 269 3.61 -40.87 10.61
CA TRP A 269 3.43 -40.51 9.20
C TRP A 269 1.99 -40.13 8.89
N ALA A 270 1.00 -40.83 9.40
CA ALA A 270 -0.42 -40.52 9.23
C ALA A 270 -0.78 -39.17 9.86
N LEU A 271 -0.28 -38.91 11.07
CA LEU A 271 -0.51 -37.65 11.78
C LEU A 271 0.10 -36.45 11.02
N LEU A 272 1.40 -36.50 10.73
CA LEU A 272 2.11 -35.40 10.07
C LEU A 272 1.69 -35.23 8.62
N GLY A 273 1.53 -36.32 7.88
CA GLY A 273 1.04 -36.31 6.50
C GLY A 273 -0.39 -35.80 6.42
N GLY A 274 -1.28 -36.28 7.30
CA GLY A 274 -2.67 -35.83 7.39
C GLY A 274 -2.78 -34.35 7.76
N ALA A 275 -2.02 -33.89 8.77
CA ALA A 275 -1.96 -32.51 9.16
C ALA A 275 -1.43 -31.61 8.02
N THR A 276 -0.38 -32.06 7.32
CA THR A 276 0.20 -31.34 6.17
C THR A 276 -0.80 -31.22 5.02
N LEU A 277 -1.47 -32.32 4.67
CA LEU A 277 -2.48 -32.31 3.62
C LEU A 277 -3.66 -31.42 3.98
N LEU A 278 -4.11 -31.46 5.24
CA LEU A 278 -5.16 -30.58 5.72
C LEU A 278 -4.75 -29.09 5.61
N VAL A 279 -3.55 -28.75 6.08
CA VAL A 279 -3.03 -27.37 6.00
C VAL A 279 -2.86 -26.94 4.53
N ALA A 280 -2.32 -27.80 3.69
CA ALA A 280 -2.17 -27.51 2.25
C ALA A 280 -3.52 -27.34 1.54
N ALA A 281 -4.56 -28.11 1.94
CA ALA A 281 -5.90 -28.06 1.35
C ALA A 281 -6.76 -26.87 1.83
N LEU A 282 -6.35 -26.15 2.88
CA LEU A 282 -7.13 -25.03 3.44
C LEU A 282 -7.62 -23.99 2.40
N PRO A 283 -6.87 -23.63 1.34
CA PRO A 283 -7.33 -22.69 0.32
C PRO A 283 -8.65 -23.09 -0.36
N TRP A 284 -8.88 -24.38 -0.52
CA TRP A 284 -10.05 -24.92 -1.24
C TRP A 284 -11.20 -25.35 -0.32
N LEU A 285 -10.98 -25.36 0.99
CA LEU A 285 -12.07 -25.65 1.93
C LEU A 285 -13.10 -24.50 1.92
N PRO A 286 -14.42 -24.79 2.02
CA PRO A 286 -15.47 -23.78 1.94
C PRO A 286 -15.23 -22.64 2.94
N PRO A 287 -15.29 -21.39 2.50
CA PRO A 287 -15.24 -20.25 3.42
C PRO A 287 -16.52 -20.22 4.23
N LYS A 288 -16.43 -20.13 5.56
CA LYS A 288 -17.53 -19.73 6.42
C LYS A 288 -17.38 -18.22 6.69
N ARG A 289 -17.65 -17.37 5.69
CA ARG A 289 -17.85 -15.94 5.95
C ARG A 289 -19.22 -15.75 6.57
N ALA A 290 -19.30 -15.03 7.69
CA ALA A 290 -20.56 -14.49 8.16
C ALA A 290 -21.02 -13.41 7.16
N ALA A 291 -22.32 -13.35 6.86
CA ALA A 291 -22.89 -12.25 6.09
C ALA A 291 -22.53 -10.93 6.80
N GLY A 292 -21.86 -10.00 6.06
CA GLY A 292 -21.42 -8.71 6.62
C GLY A 292 -19.92 -8.58 6.94
N GLU A 293 -19.11 -9.64 6.88
CA GLU A 293 -17.65 -9.50 6.91
C GLU A 293 -17.17 -8.96 5.54
N GLY A 294 -16.64 -7.73 5.53
CA GLY A 294 -16.11 -7.06 4.33
C GLY A 294 -14.95 -7.81 3.66
N PHE A 295 -14.47 -7.30 2.55
CA PHE A 295 -13.35 -7.87 1.79
C PHE A 295 -12.01 -7.38 2.34
N HIS A 296 -11.01 -8.27 2.36
CA HIS A 296 -9.65 -7.91 2.74
C HIS A 296 -8.89 -7.36 1.54
N VAL A 297 -8.33 -6.18 1.68
CA VAL A 297 -7.55 -5.52 0.64
C VAL A 297 -6.13 -5.28 1.13
N LEU A 298 -5.13 -5.86 0.45
CA LEU A 298 -3.73 -5.56 0.67
C LEU A 298 -3.35 -4.34 -0.17
N VAL A 299 -2.84 -3.33 0.51
CA VAL A 299 -2.50 -2.03 -0.09
C VAL A 299 -0.99 -1.87 -0.17
N HIS A 300 -0.46 -1.65 -1.39
CA HIS A 300 0.93 -1.31 -1.65
C HIS A 300 1.08 0.19 -1.99
N PRO A 301 2.21 0.83 -1.62
CA PRO A 301 3.45 0.27 -1.08
C PRO A 301 3.47 0.05 0.43
N ASP A 302 2.41 0.41 1.17
CA ASP A 302 2.39 0.37 2.64
C ASP A 302 2.41 -1.05 3.21
N ASN A 303 2.12 -2.07 2.39
CA ASN A 303 1.94 -3.47 2.81
C ASN A 303 0.93 -3.64 3.96
N ARG A 304 -0.06 -2.75 4.01
CA ARG A 304 -1.12 -2.77 5.02
C ARG A 304 -2.36 -3.49 4.48
N PHE A 305 -3.02 -4.18 5.38
CA PHE A 305 -4.32 -4.79 5.10
C PHE A 305 -5.42 -3.93 5.70
N ILE A 306 -6.40 -3.65 4.87
CA ILE A 306 -7.63 -2.97 5.27
C ILE A 306 -8.82 -3.91 5.05
N VAL A 307 -9.90 -3.69 5.78
CA VAL A 307 -11.16 -4.41 5.60
C VAL A 307 -12.18 -3.45 5.01
N VAL A 308 -12.51 -3.66 3.74
CA VAL A 308 -13.54 -2.87 3.04
C VAL A 308 -14.90 -3.49 3.34
N ARG A 309 -15.77 -2.72 3.97
CA ARG A 309 -17.12 -3.14 4.36
C ARG A 309 -18.04 -3.20 3.13
N GLU A 310 -19.15 -3.90 3.25
CA GLU A 310 -20.15 -3.93 2.18
C GLU A 310 -20.66 -2.52 1.87
N GLY A 311 -20.62 -2.12 0.59
CA GLY A 311 -20.99 -0.77 0.14
C GLY A 311 -19.92 0.31 0.34
N GLU A 312 -18.77 0.00 0.93
CA GLU A 312 -17.65 0.91 1.12
C GLU A 312 -16.69 0.83 -0.09
N THR A 313 -16.10 1.96 -0.48
CA THR A 313 -15.05 1.96 -1.51
C THR A 313 -13.68 1.65 -0.90
N VAL A 314 -12.74 1.23 -1.75
CA VAL A 314 -11.36 0.98 -1.32
C VAL A 314 -10.73 2.24 -0.72
N LEU A 315 -10.95 3.41 -1.32
CA LEU A 315 -10.45 4.69 -0.80
C LEU A 315 -11.03 5.02 0.59
N ASP A 316 -12.35 4.90 0.76
CA ASP A 316 -13.00 5.23 2.04
C ASP A 316 -12.49 4.33 3.17
N SER A 317 -12.32 3.05 2.89
CA SER A 317 -11.73 2.10 3.84
C SER A 317 -10.26 2.43 4.16
N ALA A 318 -9.46 2.76 3.15
CA ALA A 318 -8.06 3.12 3.33
C ALA A 318 -7.92 4.36 4.22
N LEU A 319 -8.71 5.40 3.96
CA LEU A 319 -8.73 6.62 4.78
C LEU A 319 -9.20 6.36 6.21
N ARG A 320 -10.22 5.52 6.40
CA ARG A 320 -10.72 5.10 7.73
C ARG A 320 -9.65 4.36 8.53
N GLU A 321 -8.82 3.56 7.87
CA GLU A 321 -7.70 2.82 8.48
C GLU A 321 -6.40 3.66 8.56
N GLY A 322 -6.45 4.96 8.21
CA GLY A 322 -5.30 5.88 8.30
C GLY A 322 -4.23 5.67 7.23
N ILE A 323 -4.58 5.16 6.03
CA ILE A 323 -3.70 5.12 4.87
C ILE A 323 -3.94 6.39 4.05
N GLU A 324 -2.91 7.20 3.90
CA GLU A 324 -2.95 8.44 3.12
C GLU A 324 -2.82 8.13 1.63
N MET A 325 -3.93 7.78 0.97
CA MET A 325 -3.99 7.64 -0.48
C MET A 325 -4.26 8.98 -1.14
N PRO A 326 -3.69 9.26 -2.32
CA PRO A 326 -4.03 10.46 -3.07
C PRO A 326 -5.50 10.38 -3.52
N PHE A 327 -6.24 11.45 -3.33
CA PHE A 327 -7.61 11.60 -3.82
C PHE A 327 -7.96 13.08 -3.94
N ASP A 328 -8.99 13.36 -4.73
CA ASP A 328 -9.53 14.71 -4.87
C ASP A 328 -11.06 14.68 -4.90
N CYS A 329 -11.70 14.45 -6.05
CA CYS A 329 -13.14 14.59 -6.24
C CYS A 329 -14.02 13.54 -5.53
N ARG A 330 -13.50 12.37 -5.19
CA ARG A 330 -14.18 11.21 -4.58
C ARG A 330 -15.44 10.72 -5.33
N ASN A 331 -15.55 11.06 -6.61
CA ASN A 331 -16.71 10.71 -7.46
C ASN A 331 -16.32 10.13 -8.83
N GLY A 332 -15.08 9.68 -8.99
CA GLY A 332 -14.60 9.06 -10.23
C GLY A 332 -14.30 10.04 -11.36
N GLY A 333 -14.13 11.32 -11.05
CA GLY A 333 -14.02 12.37 -12.04
C GLY A 333 -12.62 12.89 -12.35
N CYS A 334 -11.71 12.95 -11.38
CA CYS A 334 -10.44 13.64 -11.52
C CYS A 334 -9.24 12.73 -11.84
N GLY A 335 -9.33 11.42 -11.57
CA GLY A 335 -8.23 10.50 -11.79
C GLY A 335 -7.16 10.48 -10.67
N GLU A 336 -7.23 11.35 -9.65
CA GLU A 336 -6.22 11.45 -8.60
C GLU A 336 -6.06 10.17 -7.75
N CYS A 337 -7.15 9.46 -7.51
CA CYS A 337 -7.18 8.21 -6.75
C CYS A 337 -6.92 6.96 -7.62
N LYS A 338 -6.16 7.11 -8.72
CA LYS A 338 -5.79 5.97 -9.55
C LYS A 338 -4.97 4.97 -8.73
N GLY A 339 -5.37 3.72 -8.82
CA GLY A 339 -4.63 2.58 -8.34
C GLY A 339 -4.67 1.46 -9.37
N ARG A 340 -3.83 0.48 -9.17
CA ARG A 340 -3.80 -0.73 -10.00
C ARG A 340 -4.23 -1.92 -9.17
N ILE A 341 -5.20 -2.67 -9.67
CA ILE A 341 -5.61 -3.95 -9.12
C ILE A 341 -4.58 -4.99 -9.57
N LEU A 342 -3.82 -5.50 -8.63
CA LEU A 342 -2.81 -6.51 -8.88
C LEU A 342 -3.44 -7.91 -8.90
N HIS A 343 -4.38 -8.15 -7.97
CA HIS A 343 -5.13 -9.39 -7.86
C HIS A 343 -6.53 -9.17 -7.30
N GLY A 344 -7.45 -10.07 -7.68
CA GLY A 344 -8.84 -10.09 -7.23
C GLY A 344 -9.80 -9.42 -8.19
N GLU A 345 -11.09 -9.44 -7.83
CA GLU A 345 -12.19 -8.87 -8.62
C GLU A 345 -12.73 -7.62 -7.93
N VAL A 346 -12.96 -6.58 -8.73
CA VAL A 346 -13.46 -5.28 -8.27
C VAL A 346 -14.58 -4.79 -9.17
N ASP A 347 -15.64 -4.28 -8.56
CA ASP A 347 -16.60 -3.43 -9.22
C ASP A 347 -16.02 -2.01 -9.30
N ARG A 348 -15.75 -1.52 -10.50
CA ARG A 348 -15.14 -0.21 -10.70
C ARG A 348 -16.10 0.96 -10.52
N GLY A 349 -17.40 0.68 -10.33
CA GLY A 349 -18.43 1.68 -10.19
C GLY A 349 -18.57 2.58 -11.42
N SER A 350 -19.27 3.70 -11.24
CA SER A 350 -19.42 4.72 -12.27
C SER A 350 -18.30 5.74 -12.18
N TYR A 351 -17.58 5.95 -13.29
CA TYR A 351 -16.51 6.94 -13.41
C TYR A 351 -16.48 7.53 -14.83
N GLN A 352 -15.69 8.56 -15.02
CA GLN A 352 -15.54 9.21 -16.32
C GLN A 352 -14.37 8.61 -17.10
N GLU A 353 -14.57 8.38 -18.40
CA GLU A 353 -13.54 7.81 -19.27
C GLU A 353 -12.25 8.66 -19.31
N GLY A 354 -12.37 9.98 -19.23
CA GLY A 354 -11.21 10.88 -19.12
C GLY A 354 -10.40 10.73 -17.83
N ALA A 355 -11.00 10.17 -16.77
CA ALA A 355 -10.31 9.94 -15.50
C ALA A 355 -9.57 8.60 -15.45
N LEU A 356 -10.00 7.60 -16.24
CA LEU A 356 -9.37 6.28 -16.37
C LEU A 356 -9.62 5.75 -17.79
N GLY A 357 -8.58 5.78 -18.60
CA GLY A 357 -8.63 5.34 -19.99
C GLY A 357 -8.87 3.83 -20.16
N ALA A 358 -9.28 3.41 -21.35
CA ALA A 358 -9.53 2.00 -21.68
C ALA A 358 -8.25 1.14 -21.51
N ASP A 359 -7.11 1.66 -21.94
CA ASP A 359 -5.81 0.98 -21.84
C ASP A 359 -5.36 0.82 -20.39
N GLU A 360 -5.52 1.86 -19.57
CA GLU A 360 -5.22 1.80 -18.13
C GLU A 360 -6.11 0.76 -17.44
N ARG A 361 -7.40 0.73 -17.81
CA ARG A 361 -8.35 -0.27 -17.29
C ARG A 361 -7.97 -1.69 -17.67
N ALA A 362 -7.52 -1.91 -18.91
CA ALA A 362 -7.06 -3.22 -19.39
C ALA A 362 -5.80 -3.69 -18.63
N GLN A 363 -4.95 -2.76 -18.16
CA GLN A 363 -3.78 -3.03 -17.34
C GLN A 363 -4.08 -3.14 -15.84
N GLY A 364 -5.35 -3.26 -15.46
CA GLY A 364 -5.76 -3.39 -14.06
C GLY A 364 -6.07 -2.07 -13.35
N GLY A 365 -6.04 -0.94 -14.04
CA GLY A 365 -6.35 0.36 -13.46
C GLY A 365 -7.76 0.44 -12.86
N ALA A 366 -7.89 1.16 -11.76
CA ALA A 366 -9.15 1.48 -11.10
C ALA A 366 -9.06 2.83 -10.39
N LEU A 367 -10.20 3.53 -10.28
CA LEU A 367 -10.32 4.70 -9.41
C LEU A 367 -10.77 4.21 -8.03
N LEU A 368 -9.88 4.30 -7.05
CA LEU A 368 -10.10 3.70 -5.73
C LEU A 368 -11.29 4.32 -4.96
N CYS A 369 -11.68 5.56 -5.32
CA CYS A 369 -12.89 6.21 -4.79
C CYS A 369 -14.22 5.65 -5.31
N CYS A 370 -14.19 4.85 -6.39
CA CYS A 370 -15.35 4.20 -6.98
C CYS A 370 -15.26 2.67 -6.90
N ALA A 371 -14.05 2.16 -6.65
CA ALA A 371 -13.76 0.74 -6.66
C ALA A 371 -14.32 0.05 -5.40
N MET A 372 -15.26 -0.86 -5.60
CA MET A 372 -15.84 -1.72 -4.55
C MET A 372 -15.37 -3.15 -4.75
N PRO A 373 -14.76 -3.79 -3.75
CA PRO A 373 -14.31 -5.18 -3.85
C PRO A 373 -15.46 -6.15 -4.10
N ARG A 374 -15.24 -7.12 -5.00
CA ARG A 374 -16.09 -8.31 -5.19
C ARG A 374 -15.42 -9.57 -4.66
N SER A 375 -14.12 -9.52 -4.42
CA SER A 375 -13.31 -10.53 -3.76
C SER A 375 -12.27 -9.85 -2.87
N ASP A 376 -11.44 -10.63 -2.16
CA ASP A 376 -10.23 -10.08 -1.58
C ASP A 376 -9.34 -9.51 -2.68
N LEU A 377 -8.75 -8.34 -2.44
CA LEU A 377 -7.96 -7.60 -3.41
C LEU A 377 -6.51 -7.46 -2.97
N GLU A 378 -5.65 -7.28 -3.96
CA GLU A 378 -4.34 -6.72 -3.81
C GLU A 378 -4.20 -5.54 -4.77
N ILE A 379 -3.89 -4.37 -4.23
CA ILE A 379 -3.84 -3.12 -4.97
C ILE A 379 -2.53 -2.40 -4.77
N GLU A 380 -2.16 -1.61 -5.77
CA GLU A 380 -1.03 -0.69 -5.72
C GLU A 380 -1.51 0.73 -6.03
N TYR A 381 -1.04 1.71 -5.26
CA TYR A 381 -1.22 3.11 -5.59
C TYR A 381 0.13 3.84 -5.54
N ALA A 382 0.25 4.97 -6.26
CA ALA A 382 1.44 5.81 -6.22
C ALA A 382 1.30 6.85 -5.09
N PRO A 383 2.11 6.78 -4.00
CA PRO A 383 2.08 7.79 -2.96
C PRO A 383 2.65 9.10 -3.53
N LYS A 384 1.90 10.19 -3.43
CA LYS A 384 2.43 11.53 -3.75
C LYS A 384 3.28 12.03 -2.58
N ALA A 385 4.55 12.28 -2.82
CA ALA A 385 5.56 12.65 -1.81
C ALA A 385 5.33 13.99 -1.08
N ALA A 386 4.27 14.73 -1.39
CA ALA A 386 4.11 16.14 -0.99
C ALA A 386 2.83 16.50 -0.24
N LEU A 387 1.97 15.57 0.15
CA LEU A 387 0.70 15.91 0.76
C LEU A 387 0.62 15.52 2.24
N ARG A 388 1.40 16.18 3.10
CA ARG A 388 0.99 16.35 4.51
C ARG A 388 -0.10 17.43 4.55
N ALA A 389 -1.23 17.15 3.92
CA ALA A 389 -2.40 18.00 3.99
C ALA A 389 -2.97 17.94 5.42
N VAL A 390 -3.53 19.06 5.84
CA VAL A 390 -4.36 19.11 7.04
C VAL A 390 -5.43 18.02 6.88
N PRO A 391 -5.57 17.07 7.81
CA PRO A 391 -6.51 15.97 7.64
C PRO A 391 -7.94 16.50 7.54
N PRO A 392 -8.75 16.04 6.57
CA PRO A 392 -10.12 16.48 6.42
C PRO A 392 -10.95 16.08 7.65
N ARG A 393 -11.73 17.03 8.15
CA ARG A 393 -12.66 16.83 9.28
C ARG A 393 -14.04 17.31 8.89
N VAL A 394 -15.05 16.82 9.61
CA VAL A 394 -16.40 17.36 9.50
C VAL A 394 -16.51 18.60 10.37
N HIS A 395 -16.92 19.69 9.76
CA HIS A 395 -17.12 20.99 10.38
C HIS A 395 -18.59 21.40 10.29
N VAL A 396 -18.98 22.24 11.21
CA VAL A 396 -20.27 22.93 11.20
C VAL A 396 -20.00 24.42 10.98
N ALA A 397 -20.75 25.03 10.09
CA ALA A 397 -20.68 26.47 9.84
C ALA A 397 -22.07 27.09 9.75
N ARG A 398 -22.17 28.38 9.98
CA ARG A 398 -23.41 29.15 9.79
C ARG A 398 -23.26 30.11 8.63
N VAL A 399 -24.30 30.19 7.81
CA VAL A 399 -24.39 31.19 6.75
C VAL A 399 -24.45 32.59 7.36
N VAL A 400 -23.45 33.43 7.08
CA VAL A 400 -23.39 34.82 7.57
C VAL A 400 -24.08 35.74 6.59
N LYS A 401 -23.77 35.59 5.30
CA LYS A 401 -24.27 36.49 4.23
C LYS A 401 -24.40 35.73 2.92
N LEU A 402 -25.42 36.08 2.16
CA LEU A 402 -25.61 35.70 0.78
C LEU A 402 -25.57 36.96 -0.08
N GLU A 403 -24.80 36.96 -1.15
CA GLU A 403 -24.66 38.10 -2.07
C GLU A 403 -24.64 37.59 -3.51
N ARG A 404 -25.53 38.13 -4.34
CA ARG A 404 -25.59 37.76 -5.75
C ARG A 404 -24.53 38.49 -6.53
N LEU A 405 -23.50 37.80 -7.03
CA LEU A 405 -22.41 38.35 -7.83
C LEU A 405 -22.78 38.46 -9.32
N ALA A 406 -23.60 37.50 -9.80
CA ALA A 406 -24.15 37.45 -11.15
C ALA A 406 -25.54 36.81 -11.12
N PRO A 407 -26.33 36.85 -12.19
CA PRO A 407 -27.67 36.21 -12.21
C PRO A 407 -27.64 34.72 -11.79
N ASP A 408 -26.55 34.03 -12.06
CA ASP A 408 -26.36 32.60 -11.78
C ASP A 408 -25.19 32.30 -10.81
N VAL A 409 -24.57 33.34 -10.16
CA VAL A 409 -23.48 33.14 -9.19
C VAL A 409 -23.82 33.79 -7.85
N MET A 410 -23.79 32.98 -6.79
CA MET A 410 -24.01 33.41 -5.40
C MET A 410 -22.69 33.35 -4.61
N ARG A 411 -22.33 34.44 -3.93
CA ARG A 411 -21.34 34.45 -2.87
C ARG A 411 -22.00 34.01 -1.58
N VAL A 412 -21.48 32.96 -0.96
CA VAL A 412 -21.93 32.43 0.34
C VAL A 412 -20.82 32.63 1.34
N LEU A 413 -21.06 33.37 2.41
CA LEU A 413 -20.10 33.55 3.51
C LEU A 413 -20.50 32.63 4.66
N LEU A 414 -19.57 31.78 5.10
CA LEU A 414 -19.79 30.78 6.15
C LEU A 414 -18.86 31.04 7.34
N ALA A 415 -19.43 31.23 8.54
CA ALA A 415 -18.66 31.25 9.79
C ALA A 415 -18.53 29.84 10.33
N VAL A 416 -17.31 29.31 10.36
CA VAL A 416 -17.02 27.98 10.92
C VAL A 416 -17.12 28.01 12.43
N THR A 417 -17.79 27.04 13.01
CA THR A 417 -17.96 26.92 14.46
C THR A 417 -16.82 26.09 15.05
N GLY A 418 -16.20 26.55 16.14
CA GLY A 418 -15.11 25.84 16.81
C GLY A 418 -13.71 26.31 16.43
N GLU A 419 -12.78 25.37 16.23
CA GLU A 419 -11.39 25.69 15.89
C GLU A 419 -11.27 26.35 14.51
N PRO A 420 -10.32 27.32 14.32
CA PRO A 420 -10.07 27.93 13.03
C PRO A 420 -9.71 26.87 11.97
N LEU A 421 -10.37 26.95 10.82
CA LEU A 421 -10.13 26.05 9.71
C LEU A 421 -8.75 26.38 9.07
N ARG A 422 -7.86 25.40 9.05
CA ARG A 422 -6.57 25.50 8.34
C ARG A 422 -6.71 24.84 6.98
N PHE A 423 -6.31 25.52 5.91
CA PHE A 423 -6.35 24.99 4.55
C PHE A 423 -5.26 25.64 3.68
N TYR A 424 -4.97 25.04 2.53
CA TYR A 424 -4.11 25.63 1.52
C TYR A 424 -4.94 26.40 0.49
N PRO A 425 -4.42 27.54 -0.05
CA PRO A 425 -5.16 28.34 -1.04
C PRO A 425 -5.39 27.52 -2.31
N GLY A 426 -6.66 27.36 -2.73
CA GLY A 426 -7.08 26.54 -3.86
C GLY A 426 -7.79 25.24 -3.47
N GLN A 427 -7.74 24.81 -2.21
CA GLN A 427 -8.50 23.67 -1.70
C GLN A 427 -10.01 23.93 -1.70
N TYR A 428 -10.79 22.88 -1.44
CA TYR A 428 -12.25 22.90 -1.44
C TYR A 428 -12.85 22.17 -0.22
N ILE A 429 -14.16 22.27 -0.07
CA ILE A 429 -14.97 21.53 0.90
C ILE A 429 -16.05 20.73 0.21
N ASN A 430 -16.49 19.63 0.83
CA ASN A 430 -17.70 18.92 0.47
C ASN A 430 -18.84 19.27 1.43
N ILE A 431 -19.84 19.97 0.96
CA ILE A 431 -21.10 20.16 1.71
C ILE A 431 -21.80 18.81 1.83
N LEU A 432 -22.18 18.45 3.05
CA LEU A 432 -22.87 17.20 3.38
C LEU A 432 -24.39 17.45 3.39
N LEU A 433 -25.11 16.82 2.48
CA LEU A 433 -26.56 16.91 2.40
C LEU A 433 -27.23 15.82 3.24
N ASP A 434 -28.44 16.09 3.71
CA ASP A 434 -29.24 15.12 4.50
C ASP A 434 -29.54 13.83 3.73
N SER A 435 -29.51 13.89 2.39
CA SER A 435 -29.62 12.72 1.51
C SER A 435 -28.39 11.80 1.52
N GLY A 436 -27.32 12.17 2.23
CA GLY A 436 -26.01 11.51 2.18
C GLY A 436 -25.14 11.91 0.98
N GLU A 437 -25.66 12.70 0.06
CA GLU A 437 -24.89 13.23 -1.08
C GLU A 437 -23.92 14.32 -0.65
N LYS A 438 -22.82 14.49 -1.40
CA LYS A 438 -21.81 15.52 -1.15
C LYS A 438 -21.72 16.47 -2.36
N ARG A 439 -21.47 17.75 -2.10
CA ARG A 439 -21.28 18.77 -3.13
C ARG A 439 -20.01 19.56 -2.87
N ALA A 440 -19.08 19.53 -3.83
CA ALA A 440 -17.79 20.18 -3.77
C ALA A 440 -17.88 21.67 -4.12
N PHE A 441 -17.26 22.52 -3.28
CA PHE A 441 -17.09 23.96 -3.54
C PHE A 441 -15.73 24.42 -3.05
N SER A 442 -14.98 25.11 -3.93
CA SER A 442 -13.65 25.61 -3.63
C SER A 442 -13.70 26.85 -2.73
N PHE A 443 -12.70 26.99 -1.87
CA PHE A 443 -12.51 28.22 -1.11
C PHE A 443 -12.18 29.38 -2.06
N ALA A 444 -12.95 30.45 -1.97
CA ALA A 444 -12.64 31.73 -2.61
C ALA A 444 -11.93 32.68 -1.64
N THR A 445 -11.76 32.32 -0.39
CA THR A 445 -11.04 33.02 0.67
C THR A 445 -9.60 32.54 0.73
N ALA A 446 -8.67 33.46 0.92
CA ALA A 446 -7.27 33.11 1.20
C ALA A 446 -7.10 32.62 2.66
N PRO A 447 -6.19 31.67 2.96
CA PRO A 447 -6.02 31.09 4.30
C PRO A 447 -5.68 32.08 5.41
N HIS A 448 -5.08 33.22 5.08
CA HIS A 448 -4.69 34.26 6.03
C HIS A 448 -5.83 35.26 6.34
N ALA A 449 -6.90 35.23 5.55
CA ALA A 449 -8.02 36.17 5.76
C ALA A 449 -8.76 35.83 7.04
N ALA A 450 -8.88 36.81 7.93
CA ALA A 450 -9.68 36.66 9.14
C ALA A 450 -11.18 36.75 8.81
N GLY A 451 -12.00 35.90 9.39
CA GLY A 451 -13.46 35.96 9.25
C GLY A 451 -14.07 34.74 8.54
N PRO A 452 -15.27 34.93 7.98
CA PRO A 452 -15.99 33.82 7.33
C PRO A 452 -15.33 33.38 6.03
N ILE A 453 -15.42 32.09 5.74
CA ILE A 453 -14.97 31.52 4.46
C ILE A 453 -15.96 31.90 3.36
N GLU A 454 -15.44 32.25 2.18
CA GLU A 454 -16.21 32.56 0.98
C GLU A 454 -16.29 31.38 0.04
N LEU A 455 -17.50 31.04 -0.42
CA LEU A 455 -17.76 30.13 -1.53
C LEU A 455 -18.44 30.91 -2.65
N GLN A 456 -18.12 30.57 -3.91
CA GLN A 456 -18.78 31.13 -5.09
C GLN A 456 -19.53 30.01 -5.79
N ILE A 457 -20.85 29.98 -5.61
CA ILE A 457 -21.72 28.89 -6.04
C ILE A 457 -22.48 29.29 -7.28
N ARG A 458 -22.27 28.56 -8.39
CA ARG A 458 -23.00 28.74 -9.62
C ARG A 458 -24.28 27.92 -9.60
N ARG A 459 -25.40 28.51 -10.05
CA ARG A 459 -26.66 27.80 -10.23
C ARG A 459 -26.54 26.79 -11.37
N VAL A 460 -26.89 25.54 -11.09
CA VAL A 460 -26.93 24.46 -12.06
C VAL A 460 -28.39 24.07 -12.29
N ALA A 461 -28.84 24.02 -13.53
CA ALA A 461 -30.19 23.60 -13.87
C ALA A 461 -30.44 22.16 -13.37
N GLY A 462 -31.50 21.95 -12.59
CA GLY A 462 -31.80 20.66 -11.96
C GLY A 462 -30.91 20.31 -10.73
N GLY A 463 -30.00 21.19 -10.33
CA GLY A 463 -29.12 20.98 -9.19
C GLY A 463 -29.86 21.26 -7.86
N ARG A 464 -30.11 20.21 -7.06
CA ARG A 464 -30.86 20.33 -5.79
C ARG A 464 -30.25 21.35 -4.83
N TYR A 465 -28.96 21.23 -4.53
CA TYR A 465 -28.29 22.12 -3.59
C TYR A 465 -28.12 23.53 -4.13
N THR A 466 -27.75 23.67 -5.40
CA THR A 466 -27.60 25.01 -6.00
C THR A 466 -28.95 25.74 -6.09
N SER A 467 -30.06 25.05 -6.38
CA SER A 467 -31.41 25.64 -6.29
C SER A 467 -31.75 26.08 -4.87
N HIS A 468 -31.44 25.25 -3.86
CA HIS A 468 -31.63 25.61 -2.45
C HIS A 468 -30.87 26.90 -2.09
N VAL A 469 -29.60 27.02 -2.50
CA VAL A 469 -28.78 28.23 -2.26
C VAL A 469 -29.41 29.51 -2.85
N PHE A 470 -30.02 29.41 -4.03
CA PHE A 470 -30.59 30.57 -4.73
C PHE A 470 -32.01 30.93 -4.30
N GLU A 471 -32.79 29.94 -3.83
CA GLU A 471 -34.23 30.08 -3.61
C GLU A 471 -34.64 30.03 -2.14
N HIS A 472 -33.89 29.31 -1.29
CA HIS A 472 -34.33 29.00 0.06
C HIS A 472 -33.32 29.32 1.16
N MET A 473 -32.00 29.27 0.89
CA MET A 473 -30.95 29.47 1.88
C MET A 473 -31.04 30.87 2.51
N LYS A 474 -30.85 30.94 3.82
CA LYS A 474 -30.93 32.19 4.58
C LYS A 474 -29.72 32.38 5.51
N PRO A 475 -29.37 33.63 5.84
CA PRO A 475 -28.45 33.91 6.92
C PRO A 475 -28.90 33.23 8.23
N GLY A 476 -27.94 32.65 8.97
CA GLY A 476 -28.20 31.86 10.18
C GLY A 476 -28.38 30.37 9.95
N GLU A 477 -28.58 29.92 8.71
CA GLU A 477 -28.71 28.50 8.37
C GLU A 477 -27.42 27.74 8.67
N GLU A 478 -27.55 26.53 9.21
CA GLU A 478 -26.43 25.66 9.52
C GLU A 478 -26.06 24.80 8.32
N VAL A 479 -24.77 24.76 8.02
CA VAL A 479 -24.19 23.98 6.91
C VAL A 479 -23.13 23.05 7.47
N ARG A 480 -23.26 21.76 7.19
CA ARG A 480 -22.25 20.75 7.55
C ARG A 480 -21.37 20.47 6.33
N PHE A 481 -20.06 20.44 6.54
CA PHE A 481 -19.13 20.14 5.46
C PHE A 481 -17.93 19.31 5.95
N GLU A 482 -17.34 18.58 5.04
CA GLU A 482 -16.07 17.86 5.21
C GLU A 482 -14.96 18.65 4.48
N GLY A 483 -13.86 18.90 5.14
CA GLY A 483 -12.72 19.59 4.55
C GLY A 483 -11.61 19.91 5.54
N PRO A 484 -10.49 20.53 5.05
CA PRO A 484 -10.24 20.88 3.65
C PRO A 484 -9.90 19.67 2.79
N LEU A 485 -10.16 19.75 1.49
CA LEU A 485 -9.96 18.70 0.51
C LEU A 485 -9.20 19.25 -0.70
N GLY A 486 -8.60 18.35 -1.48
CA GLY A 486 -7.99 18.69 -2.76
C GLY A 486 -6.49 18.91 -2.73
N THR A 487 -5.89 18.60 -3.88
CA THR A 487 -4.45 18.75 -4.13
C THR A 487 -4.12 19.92 -5.03
N PHE A 488 -5.15 20.61 -5.50
CA PHE A 488 -5.06 21.83 -6.30
C PHE A 488 -4.82 23.04 -5.40
N PHE A 489 -3.55 23.32 -5.10
CA PHE A 489 -3.16 24.47 -4.27
C PHE A 489 -1.85 25.08 -4.75
N LEU A 490 -1.60 26.33 -4.36
CA LEU A 490 -0.43 27.11 -4.74
C LEU A 490 0.87 26.44 -4.26
N ARG A 491 1.84 26.23 -5.16
CA ARG A 491 3.20 25.77 -4.86
C ARG A 491 4.10 26.97 -4.60
N GLU A 492 4.43 27.21 -3.34
CA GLU A 492 5.22 28.38 -2.93
C GLU A 492 6.72 28.18 -3.11
N ASP A 493 7.18 26.93 -3.16
CA ASP A 493 8.57 26.49 -3.24
C ASP A 493 9.21 26.62 -4.64
N SER A 494 8.42 26.97 -5.68
CA SER A 494 8.89 27.14 -7.04
C SER A 494 9.23 28.61 -7.36
N ALA A 495 10.25 28.80 -8.19
CA ALA A 495 10.60 30.12 -8.75
C ALA A 495 10.00 30.37 -10.14
N LYS A 496 9.33 29.39 -10.76
CA LYS A 496 8.77 29.50 -12.10
C LYS A 496 7.61 30.50 -12.16
N PRO A 497 7.47 31.29 -13.24
CA PRO A 497 6.27 32.08 -13.50
C PRO A 497 5.00 31.24 -13.43
N MET A 498 3.89 31.84 -12.98
CA MET A 498 2.61 31.17 -12.82
C MET A 498 1.59 31.67 -13.84
N ILE A 499 0.89 30.73 -14.47
CA ILE A 499 -0.25 31.00 -15.34
C ILE A 499 -1.49 30.39 -14.72
N PHE A 500 -2.42 31.23 -14.25
CA PHE A 500 -3.72 30.83 -13.75
C PHE A 500 -4.74 30.85 -14.89
N VAL A 501 -5.47 29.74 -15.05
CA VAL A 501 -6.52 29.57 -16.05
C VAL A 501 -7.84 29.37 -15.33
N ALA A 502 -8.65 30.39 -15.29
CA ALA A 502 -9.97 30.33 -14.66
C ALA A 502 -11.07 30.22 -15.71
N GLY A 503 -11.93 29.19 -15.59
CA GLY A 503 -13.16 29.06 -16.37
C GLY A 503 -14.39 29.34 -15.52
N ALA A 504 -15.16 30.40 -15.83
CA ALA A 504 -16.36 30.76 -15.06
C ALA A 504 -16.09 30.83 -13.55
N THR A 505 -16.77 29.98 -12.72
CA THR A 505 -16.54 29.90 -11.26
C THR A 505 -15.25 29.19 -10.84
N GLY A 506 -14.46 28.68 -11.78
CA GLY A 506 -13.08 28.30 -11.54
C GLY A 506 -12.20 29.45 -11.05
N PHE A 507 -12.72 30.68 -11.11
CA PHE A 507 -12.11 31.84 -10.49
C PHE A 507 -12.07 31.76 -8.94
N ALA A 508 -12.97 31.03 -8.29
CA ALA A 508 -13.02 30.93 -6.82
C ALA A 508 -11.69 30.43 -6.20
N PRO A 509 -11.17 29.24 -6.53
CA PRO A 509 -9.89 28.78 -5.99
C PRO A 509 -8.71 29.63 -6.48
N VAL A 510 -8.77 30.16 -7.71
CA VAL A 510 -7.75 31.05 -8.25
C VAL A 510 -7.68 32.34 -7.47
N LYS A 511 -8.84 32.93 -7.08
CA LYS A 511 -8.91 34.08 -6.19
C LYS A 511 -8.20 33.83 -4.87
N SER A 512 -8.49 32.71 -4.23
CA SER A 512 -7.84 32.29 -2.98
C SER A 512 -6.31 32.20 -3.12
N MET A 513 -5.81 31.63 -4.23
CA MET A 513 -4.38 31.52 -4.51
C MET A 513 -3.72 32.86 -4.78
N LEU A 514 -4.36 33.73 -5.57
CA LEU A 514 -3.84 35.08 -5.91
C LEU A 514 -3.77 36.00 -4.68
N GLU A 515 -4.84 36.07 -3.89
CA GLU A 515 -4.85 36.85 -2.65
C GLU A 515 -3.77 36.35 -1.68
N HIS A 516 -3.57 35.04 -1.58
CA HIS A 516 -2.51 34.48 -0.78
C HIS A 516 -1.12 34.82 -1.33
N ALA A 517 -0.92 34.71 -2.64
CA ALA A 517 0.35 35.05 -3.29
C ALA A 517 0.73 36.54 -3.07
N PHE A 518 -0.24 37.44 -3.17
CA PHE A 518 -0.05 38.86 -2.91
C PHE A 518 0.30 39.13 -1.45
N HIS A 519 -0.43 38.53 -0.52
CA HIS A 519 -0.16 38.64 0.92
C HIS A 519 1.24 38.11 1.30
N ARG A 520 1.67 37.01 0.68
CA ARG A 520 3.00 36.41 0.89
C ARG A 520 4.13 37.18 0.20
N GLY A 521 3.80 38.18 -0.60
CA GLY A 521 4.79 38.98 -1.35
C GLY A 521 5.53 38.17 -2.40
N ILE A 522 4.87 37.19 -3.05
CA ILE A 522 5.47 36.37 -4.11
C ILE A 522 5.77 37.25 -5.31
N ARG A 523 7.07 37.36 -5.68
CA ARG A 523 7.55 38.28 -6.72
C ARG A 523 7.67 37.69 -8.12
N ARG A 524 7.48 36.37 -8.29
CA ARG A 524 7.50 35.73 -9.62
C ARG A 524 6.36 36.27 -10.49
N ARG A 525 6.52 36.24 -11.81
CA ARG A 525 5.48 36.69 -12.74
C ARG A 525 4.22 35.86 -12.60
N ILE A 526 3.07 36.50 -12.57
CA ILE A 526 1.74 35.93 -12.40
C ILE A 526 0.86 36.40 -13.56
N TYR A 527 0.27 35.46 -14.27
CA TYR A 527 -0.67 35.71 -15.34
C TYR A 527 -2.02 35.08 -14.99
N LEU A 528 -3.10 35.85 -15.09
CA LEU A 528 -4.46 35.34 -14.94
C LEU A 528 -5.19 35.44 -16.27
N TYR A 529 -5.49 34.28 -16.86
CA TYR A 529 -6.39 34.13 -17.99
C TYR A 529 -7.76 33.68 -17.47
N TRP A 530 -8.75 34.59 -17.56
CA TRP A 530 -10.10 34.27 -17.11
C TRP A 530 -11.04 34.18 -18.33
N GLY A 531 -11.45 32.93 -18.64
CA GLY A 531 -12.35 32.59 -19.72
C GLY A 531 -13.80 32.55 -19.26
N THR A 532 -14.69 33.28 -19.95
CA THR A 532 -16.13 33.21 -19.76
C THR A 532 -16.84 33.21 -21.12
N ARG A 533 -18.15 32.85 -21.15
CA ARG A 533 -18.90 32.91 -22.39
C ARG A 533 -19.18 34.36 -22.78
N ARG A 534 -19.71 35.15 -21.84
CA ARG A 534 -20.08 36.54 -22.04
C ARG A 534 -19.38 37.46 -21.04
N ARG A 535 -19.39 38.75 -21.32
CA ARG A 535 -18.82 39.75 -20.43
C ARG A 535 -19.46 39.76 -19.04
N ALA A 536 -20.79 39.60 -18.96
CA ALA A 536 -21.55 39.57 -17.70
C ALA A 536 -21.20 38.39 -16.79
N ASP A 537 -20.66 37.30 -17.35
CA ASP A 537 -20.26 36.11 -16.58
C ASP A 537 -18.94 36.33 -15.80
N MET A 538 -18.23 37.42 -16.09
CA MET A 538 -16.98 37.79 -15.42
C MET A 538 -17.28 38.68 -14.21
N TYR A 539 -17.92 38.09 -13.22
CA TYR A 539 -18.63 38.74 -12.11
C TYR A 539 -17.75 39.52 -11.11
N LEU A 540 -16.42 39.32 -11.09
CA LEU A 540 -15.44 40.04 -10.28
C LEU A 540 -14.30 40.61 -11.14
N ARG A 541 -14.62 41.01 -12.37
CA ARG A 541 -13.65 41.58 -13.31
C ARG A 541 -12.93 42.79 -12.74
N GLU A 542 -13.65 43.69 -12.09
CA GLU A 542 -13.11 44.90 -11.49
C GLU A 542 -12.05 44.63 -10.43
N LEU A 543 -12.23 43.54 -9.66
CA LEU A 543 -11.26 43.07 -8.67
C LEU A 543 -9.95 42.63 -9.35
N ALA A 544 -10.04 41.86 -10.43
CA ALA A 544 -8.86 41.41 -11.18
C ALA A 544 -8.13 42.57 -11.87
N GLU A 545 -8.88 43.56 -12.38
CA GLU A 545 -8.32 44.79 -12.93
C GLU A 545 -7.69 45.69 -11.84
N GLN A 546 -8.23 45.70 -10.62
CA GLN A 546 -7.63 46.37 -9.47
C GLN A 546 -6.29 45.74 -9.12
N TRP A 547 -6.20 44.40 -8.99
CA TRP A 547 -4.95 43.70 -8.73
C TRP A 547 -3.89 43.99 -9.81
N ALA A 548 -4.29 44.08 -11.08
CA ALA A 548 -3.36 44.42 -12.16
C ALA A 548 -2.79 45.86 -12.06
N ARG A 549 -3.48 46.75 -11.37
CA ARG A 549 -2.96 48.10 -11.06
C ARG A 549 -2.09 48.16 -9.79
N GLU A 550 -2.36 47.26 -8.84
CA GLU A 550 -1.69 47.26 -7.53
C GLU A 550 -0.41 46.43 -7.52
N HIS A 551 -0.26 45.44 -8.44
CA HIS A 551 0.85 44.50 -8.45
C HIS A 551 1.56 44.47 -9.81
N ASP A 552 2.77 45.01 -9.90
CA ASP A 552 3.56 45.14 -11.13
C ASP A 552 3.96 43.75 -11.74
N ASN A 553 3.95 42.68 -10.93
CA ASN A 553 4.24 41.34 -11.38
C ASN A 553 3.00 40.52 -11.81
N PHE A 554 1.81 41.14 -11.79
CA PHE A 554 0.55 40.50 -12.14
C PHE A 554 -0.02 41.07 -13.46
N THR A 555 -0.47 40.16 -14.32
CA THR A 555 -1.10 40.47 -15.60
C THR A 555 -2.45 39.80 -15.70
N PHE A 556 -3.51 40.54 -15.98
CA PHE A 556 -4.85 40.04 -16.18
C PHE A 556 -5.24 40.02 -17.66
N VAL A 557 -5.65 38.88 -18.17
CA VAL A 557 -6.08 38.67 -19.56
C VAL A 557 -7.50 38.08 -19.58
N PRO A 558 -8.53 38.95 -19.73
CA PRO A 558 -9.90 38.46 -19.88
C PRO A 558 -10.15 37.92 -21.30
N VAL A 559 -10.81 36.73 -21.39
CA VAL A 559 -11.12 36.07 -22.66
C VAL A 559 -12.61 35.73 -22.72
N ILE A 560 -13.29 36.08 -23.82
CA ILE A 560 -14.71 35.77 -24.02
C ILE A 560 -14.89 34.87 -25.22
N SER A 561 -15.55 33.72 -25.02
CA SER A 561 -15.75 32.75 -26.11
C SER A 561 -16.95 33.06 -27.01
N GLU A 562 -17.98 33.69 -26.49
CA GLU A 562 -19.24 34.00 -27.20
C GLU A 562 -19.59 35.49 -27.01
N PRO A 563 -18.82 36.45 -27.60
CA PRO A 563 -19.07 37.89 -27.44
C PRO A 563 -20.36 38.25 -28.14
N HIS A 564 -21.24 38.96 -27.43
CA HIS A 564 -22.44 39.53 -28.01
C HIS A 564 -22.17 41.00 -28.48
N PRO A 565 -22.75 41.45 -29.62
CA PRO A 565 -22.54 42.82 -30.08
C PRO A 565 -22.85 43.90 -29.03
N GLU A 566 -23.85 43.66 -28.17
CA GLU A 566 -24.26 44.56 -27.09
C GLU A 566 -23.24 44.65 -25.94
N ASP A 567 -22.35 43.65 -25.81
CA ASP A 567 -21.34 43.63 -24.75
C ASP A 567 -20.25 44.72 -24.94
N GLY A 568 -20.14 45.29 -26.14
CA GLY A 568 -19.13 46.28 -26.51
C GLY A 568 -17.69 45.75 -26.25
N TRP A 569 -17.50 44.43 -26.40
CA TRP A 569 -16.24 43.78 -26.09
C TRP A 569 -15.16 44.10 -27.11
N ARG A 570 -14.01 44.62 -26.64
CA ARG A 570 -12.81 44.92 -27.46
C ARG A 570 -11.58 44.10 -27.04
N GLY A 571 -11.72 43.19 -26.07
CA GLY A 571 -10.68 42.32 -25.60
C GLY A 571 -10.53 41.03 -26.43
N ARG A 572 -9.81 40.07 -25.87
CA ARG A 572 -9.60 38.78 -26.53
C ARG A 572 -10.88 37.95 -26.64
N THR A 573 -10.98 37.22 -27.74
CA THR A 573 -12.11 36.34 -28.04
C THR A 573 -11.58 34.91 -28.33
N GLY A 574 -12.41 33.88 -28.13
CA GLY A 574 -12.10 32.48 -28.36
C GLY A 574 -11.92 31.70 -27.06
N LEU A 575 -11.27 30.55 -27.15
CA LEU A 575 -11.08 29.68 -26.00
C LEU A 575 -9.86 30.12 -25.17
N VAL A 576 -10.00 30.07 -23.84
CA VAL A 576 -8.99 30.61 -22.91
C VAL A 576 -7.63 29.92 -23.05
N HIS A 577 -7.60 28.62 -23.30
CA HIS A 577 -6.35 27.88 -23.48
C HIS A 577 -5.66 28.23 -24.81
N GLU A 578 -6.41 28.52 -25.87
CA GLU A 578 -5.85 28.97 -27.16
C GLU A 578 -5.19 30.36 -27.00
N ALA A 579 -5.79 31.24 -26.23
CA ALA A 579 -5.21 32.53 -25.94
C ALA A 579 -3.85 32.41 -25.22
N ILE A 580 -3.71 31.45 -24.32
CA ILE A 580 -2.44 31.16 -23.62
C ILE A 580 -1.40 30.62 -24.61
N LEU A 581 -1.76 29.66 -25.48
CA LEU A 581 -0.86 29.08 -26.46
C LEU A 581 -0.36 30.11 -27.49
N GLN A 582 -1.16 31.15 -27.78
CA GLN A 582 -0.73 32.28 -28.62
C GLN A 582 0.33 33.15 -27.93
N ASP A 583 0.19 33.37 -26.61
CA ASP A 583 1.11 34.20 -25.84
C ASP A 583 2.37 33.47 -25.39
N PHE A 584 2.26 32.16 -25.18
CA PHE A 584 3.33 31.28 -24.69
C PHE A 584 3.53 30.09 -25.63
N PRO A 585 4.35 30.24 -26.68
CA PRO A 585 4.70 29.14 -27.59
C PRO A 585 5.49 28.01 -26.91
N ASP A 586 6.16 28.32 -25.80
CA ASP A 586 6.89 27.36 -24.94
C ASP A 586 6.47 27.55 -23.48
N LEU A 587 5.93 26.49 -22.90
CA LEU A 587 5.48 26.44 -21.51
C LEU A 587 6.43 25.70 -20.56
N SER A 588 7.58 25.21 -21.04
CA SER A 588 8.53 24.39 -20.26
C SER A 588 9.06 25.07 -18.99
N GLY A 589 9.12 26.41 -19.00
CA GLY A 589 9.57 27.24 -17.87
C GLY A 589 8.47 27.73 -16.94
N HIS A 590 7.22 27.29 -17.09
CA HIS A 590 6.07 27.84 -16.36
C HIS A 590 5.40 26.79 -15.46
N GLN A 591 4.63 27.27 -14.48
CA GLN A 591 3.62 26.48 -13.76
C GLN A 591 2.24 26.92 -14.20
N VAL A 592 1.35 25.98 -14.51
CA VAL A 592 -0.04 26.27 -14.88
C VAL A 592 -0.99 25.73 -13.83
N TYR A 593 -1.95 26.56 -13.44
CA TYR A 593 -3.05 26.25 -12.53
C TYR A 593 -4.37 26.43 -13.27
N ALA A 594 -4.95 25.34 -13.78
CA ALA A 594 -6.18 25.37 -14.59
C ALA A 594 -7.40 24.92 -13.77
N CYS A 595 -8.40 25.80 -13.65
CA CYS A 595 -9.63 25.49 -12.92
C CYS A 595 -10.88 25.97 -13.66
N GLY A 596 -11.89 25.11 -13.73
CA GLY A 596 -13.16 25.41 -14.40
C GLY A 596 -13.93 24.18 -14.87
N SER A 597 -14.70 24.30 -15.94
CA SER A 597 -15.46 23.16 -16.47
C SER A 597 -14.55 22.01 -16.91
N ALA A 598 -15.06 20.79 -16.77
CA ALA A 598 -14.30 19.60 -17.20
C ALA A 598 -13.87 19.69 -18.67
N ALA A 599 -14.76 20.14 -19.55
CA ALA A 599 -14.45 20.30 -20.98
C ALA A 599 -13.28 21.27 -21.23
N MET A 600 -13.22 22.39 -20.47
CA MET A 600 -12.12 23.35 -20.58
C MET A 600 -10.79 22.72 -20.11
N VAL A 601 -10.78 22.06 -18.96
CA VAL A 601 -9.57 21.46 -18.38
C VAL A 601 -9.07 20.32 -19.25
N GLU A 602 -9.97 19.47 -19.75
CA GLU A 602 -9.65 18.33 -20.63
C GLU A 602 -9.09 18.78 -22.00
N ALA A 603 -9.54 19.94 -22.52
CA ALA A 603 -8.98 20.50 -23.74
C ALA A 603 -7.62 21.20 -23.49
N ALA A 604 -7.50 21.92 -22.36
CA ALA A 604 -6.34 22.74 -22.04
C ALA A 604 -5.11 21.88 -21.65
N THR A 605 -5.29 20.86 -20.82
CA THR A 605 -4.15 20.09 -20.27
C THR A 605 -3.30 19.40 -21.36
N PRO A 606 -3.87 18.63 -22.32
CA PRO A 606 -3.06 18.05 -23.40
C PRO A 606 -2.39 19.11 -24.28
N ALA A 607 -3.08 20.24 -24.51
CA ALA A 607 -2.56 21.33 -25.32
C ALA A 607 -1.32 21.97 -24.66
N PHE A 608 -1.34 22.17 -23.34
CA PHE A 608 -0.20 22.70 -22.59
C PHE A 608 0.97 21.72 -22.54
N LEU A 609 0.71 20.43 -22.33
CA LEU A 609 1.74 19.38 -22.39
C LEU A 609 2.38 19.31 -23.79
N GLY A 610 1.60 19.48 -24.85
CA GLY A 610 2.09 19.57 -26.23
C GLY A 610 3.02 20.77 -26.49
N GLN A 611 2.97 21.82 -25.68
CA GLN A 611 3.84 23.01 -25.74
C GLN A 611 5.00 22.94 -24.73
N GLY A 612 5.44 21.74 -24.39
CA GLY A 612 6.64 21.50 -23.58
C GLY A 612 6.45 21.59 -22.08
N MET A 613 5.21 21.77 -21.58
CA MET A 613 4.94 21.80 -20.13
C MET A 613 5.25 20.44 -19.49
N SER A 614 5.91 20.47 -18.32
CA SER A 614 6.05 19.27 -17.48
C SER A 614 4.72 18.91 -16.82
N GLN A 615 4.42 17.61 -16.72
CA GLN A 615 3.26 17.13 -15.99
C GLN A 615 3.29 17.53 -14.50
N ASP A 616 4.48 17.65 -13.90
CA ASP A 616 4.67 18.04 -12.51
C ASP A 616 4.40 19.54 -12.26
N ASP A 617 4.35 20.36 -13.32
CA ASP A 617 4.06 21.81 -13.26
C ASP A 617 2.66 22.16 -13.78
N CYS A 618 1.87 21.17 -14.18
CA CYS A 618 0.50 21.34 -14.65
C CYS A 618 -0.49 20.88 -13.58
N PHE A 619 -1.08 21.82 -12.88
CA PHE A 619 -2.09 21.58 -11.83
C PHE A 619 -3.48 21.89 -12.36
N SER A 620 -4.46 21.02 -12.10
CA SER A 620 -5.81 21.25 -12.57
C SER A 620 -6.88 20.81 -11.58
N ASP A 621 -8.01 21.53 -11.57
CA ASP A 621 -9.23 21.17 -10.86
C ASP A 621 -10.43 21.35 -11.80
N ALA A 622 -11.04 20.22 -12.18
CA ALA A 622 -12.12 20.15 -13.15
C ALA A 622 -13.48 20.06 -12.46
N PHE A 623 -14.31 21.08 -12.59
CA PHE A 623 -15.65 21.10 -12.01
C PHE A 623 -16.60 20.21 -12.82
N ARG A 624 -17.14 19.18 -12.17
CA ARG A 624 -17.99 18.17 -12.77
C ARG A 624 -19.39 18.20 -12.17
N LEU A 625 -20.39 18.07 -13.03
CA LEU A 625 -21.78 17.98 -12.62
C LEU A 625 -22.05 16.65 -11.92
N ALA A 626 -22.98 16.65 -10.97
CA ALA A 626 -23.40 15.42 -10.30
C ALA A 626 -24.05 14.42 -11.31
N PRO A 627 -23.88 13.09 -11.10
CA PRO A 627 -24.28 12.07 -12.09
C PRO A 627 -25.75 12.14 -12.54
N HIS A 628 -26.67 12.49 -11.62
CA HIS A 628 -28.11 12.63 -11.94
C HIS A 628 -28.44 13.80 -12.88
N ILE A 629 -27.52 14.75 -13.04
CA ILE A 629 -27.68 15.91 -13.94
C ILE A 629 -27.12 15.60 -15.33
N GLN A 630 -26.13 14.70 -15.41
CA GLN A 630 -25.50 14.30 -16.68
C GLN A 630 -26.43 13.46 -17.56
N GLY A 631 -27.29 12.61 -16.96
CA GLY A 631 -28.29 11.80 -17.68
C GLY A 631 -29.33 12.62 -18.42
N GLY A 632 -29.75 13.78 -17.89
CA GLY A 632 -30.73 14.67 -18.49
C GLY A 632 -30.23 15.48 -19.69
N SER A 633 -28.93 15.83 -19.70
CA SER A 633 -28.34 16.60 -20.79
C SER A 633 -28.10 15.79 -22.06
N SER A 634 -27.91 14.47 -21.96
CA SER A 634 -27.74 13.56 -23.10
C SER A 634 -29.09 13.24 -23.80
N GLU A 635 -30.20 13.26 -23.06
CA GLU A 635 -31.55 13.08 -23.65
C GLU A 635 -32.07 14.35 -24.36
N LEU A 636 -31.78 15.53 -23.79
CA LEU A 636 -32.11 16.80 -24.42
C LEU A 636 -31.28 17.08 -25.69
N ALA A 637 -30.04 16.61 -25.77
CA ALA A 637 -29.22 16.69 -26.97
C ALA A 637 -29.69 15.73 -28.09
N LYS A 638 -30.32 14.60 -27.72
CA LYS A 638 -30.93 13.66 -28.70
C LYS A 638 -32.29 14.11 -29.21
N LEU A 639 -33.02 14.93 -28.48
CA LEU A 639 -34.32 15.48 -28.92
C LEU A 639 -34.20 16.78 -29.75
N GLY A 640 -33.02 17.43 -29.74
CA GLY A 640 -32.74 18.62 -30.56
C GLY A 640 -32.12 18.38 -31.94
N GLY A 641 -31.80 17.10 -32.27
CA GLY A 641 -31.15 16.71 -33.54
C GLY A 641 -32.07 16.25 -34.69
N GLY A 642 -33.37 16.46 -34.57
CA GLY A 642 -34.35 15.99 -35.56
C GLY A 642 -35.13 17.11 -36.22
N ALA A 643 -34.46 18.08 -36.86
CA ALA A 643 -35.08 18.97 -37.86
C ALA A 643 -33.97 19.78 -38.58
N ARG A 644 -33.39 19.16 -39.60
CA ARG A 644 -33.15 19.60 -40.99
C ARG A 644 -32.18 18.71 -41.70
#